data_3d4d762116b02e685275fd829376ce73
#
_entry.id   3d4d762116b02e685275fd829376ce73
#
_cell.length_a   1.000
_cell.length_b   1.000
_cell.length_c   1.000
_cell.angle_alpha   90.00
_cell.angle_beta   90.00
_cell.angle_gamma   90.00
#
_symmetry.space_group_name_H-M   'P 1'
#
loop_
_entity.id
_entity.type
_entity.pdbx_description
1 polymer ?
#
loop_
_entity_poly.entity_id
_entity_poly.type
_entity_poly.pdbx_seq_one_letter_code
_entity_poly.pdbx_strand_id
1 'polypeptide(L)'
;MYKKLRLIIGVATMLSWAGQGNAQETNNTTLPLDAFASLPAMTQATVPLDGSKLAIIRATSKDGDYIVEIRPTNDLAAEPVRLGASRMEITDIGWLNNDKLLVNFRQNIQDGNDNYWVTKAAIVNGDGKGDWKIPFPKENRANFEVLSVLADDPDHILLTYDINNNRIPDVIKYNINTGSTQTILRGNETVSNGFIPDPKGEIRAGSGYDRATNSIKQYARVSGETDWKEIYSNSPNDRENWDFLYFSQENTDEVYVKANLGEDTTGIYTYNIRTGKYSERLFGLKSLDVDSVMLGAKSSNRGQLLGFSYTSKHPTRYFLDANEEAIYQGIEALFPDKFVSLVSRSEDDNAIVIRTSSDKDPGSYYLMSDKKKLDFLGERSPLIKPEHLSDVKFVKYTARDGRKIPAYITVPKGKGPFPAVVMPHGGPWVRDVVIYDEWSQLLAHHGYIVIQPQYRGSTGFGLDHWKAGDKKWGLEMQDDNDDAALYLVEKGLADKDKLAIFGWSYGGYAAFAGSMRKNNIYQCSIAGAGVTDLSRITATLFGASRYGRIYQAPTVKGVSPIEHVKDLNVPLLIIHGDIDQRVPVEQSRLFVDALEKLDKDFKYVELKGADHFSNTLYYRHKTEFYTELLDWLKNKC
;
A
#
# COMPACT_ATOMS: atom_id res chain seq x y z
N MET A 1 -39.39 34.58 21.66
CA MET A 1 -39.66 35.87 20.94
C MET A 1 -38.99 35.78 19.57
N TYR A 2 -39.81 35.45 18.56
CA TYR A 2 -39.37 35.31 17.17
C TYR A 2 -39.29 36.68 16.50
N LYS A 3 -38.19 36.97 15.80
CA LYS A 3 -38.20 38.06 14.80
C LYS A 3 -37.93 37.45 13.41
N LYS A 4 -38.97 37.45 12.58
CA LYS A 4 -38.96 37.14 11.15
C LYS A 4 -38.21 38.25 10.39
N LEU A 5 -37.28 37.89 9.51
CA LEU A 5 -36.77 38.80 8.49
C LEU A 5 -37.34 38.39 7.14
N ARG A 6 -37.97 39.35 6.46
CA ARG A 6 -38.69 39.21 5.17
C ARG A 6 -37.69 39.32 4.01
N LEU A 7 -37.82 38.37 3.09
CA LEU A 7 -37.18 38.37 1.78
C LEU A 7 -37.84 39.40 0.86
N ILE A 8 -37.03 40.26 0.22
CA ILE A 8 -37.50 41.17 -0.86
C ILE A 8 -37.09 40.49 -2.17
N ILE A 9 -38.13 40.18 -2.98
CA ILE A 9 -37.99 39.65 -4.33
C ILE A 9 -37.90 40.83 -5.28
N GLY A 10 -36.77 41.01 -5.94
CA GLY A 10 -36.62 41.94 -7.06
C GLY A 10 -36.79 41.18 -8.39
N VAL A 11 -37.83 41.53 -9.11
CA VAL A 11 -38.12 41.11 -10.48
C VAL A 11 -37.18 41.88 -11.42
N ALA A 12 -36.32 41.18 -12.15
CA ALA A 12 -35.58 41.75 -13.26
C ALA A 12 -35.98 41.05 -14.57
N THR A 13 -36.39 41.84 -15.50
CA THR A 13 -36.92 41.60 -16.83
C THR A 13 -35.97 40.81 -17.74
N MET A 14 -36.53 39.82 -18.45
CA MET A 14 -35.89 39.10 -19.55
C MET A 14 -35.62 40.04 -20.75
N LEU A 15 -34.40 40.08 -21.19
CA LEU A 15 -34.03 40.47 -22.53
C LEU A 15 -33.45 39.25 -23.24
N SER A 16 -34.19 38.74 -24.20
CA SER A 16 -33.81 37.66 -25.11
C SER A 16 -32.70 38.13 -26.05
N TRP A 17 -31.53 37.53 -25.91
CA TRP A 17 -30.49 37.52 -26.95
C TRP A 17 -30.40 36.11 -27.52
N ALA A 18 -30.83 35.91 -28.77
CA ALA A 18 -30.51 34.76 -29.58
C ALA A 18 -29.05 34.88 -30.02
N GLY A 19 -28.17 34.29 -29.25
CA GLY A 19 -26.77 34.06 -29.62
C GLY A 19 -26.63 32.63 -30.13
N GLN A 20 -26.22 32.48 -31.38
CA GLN A 20 -25.83 31.21 -31.97
C GLN A 20 -24.77 30.57 -31.09
N GLY A 21 -25.13 29.51 -30.39
CA GLY A 21 -24.20 28.65 -29.66
C GLY A 21 -23.34 27.90 -30.64
N ASN A 22 -22.11 28.37 -30.88
CA ASN A 22 -21.06 27.49 -31.31
C ASN A 22 -20.87 26.43 -30.21
N ALA A 23 -21.27 25.20 -30.50
CA ALA A 23 -20.86 24.07 -29.73
C ALA A 23 -19.32 24.08 -29.74
N GLN A 24 -18.74 24.47 -28.63
CA GLN A 24 -17.32 24.25 -28.38
C GLN A 24 -17.15 22.73 -28.40
N GLU A 25 -16.62 22.18 -29.48
CA GLU A 25 -16.03 20.85 -29.48
C GLU A 25 -15.04 20.84 -28.31
N THR A 26 -15.39 20.16 -27.26
CA THR A 26 -14.44 19.81 -26.21
C THR A 26 -13.40 18.95 -26.91
N ASN A 27 -12.28 19.55 -27.29
CA ASN A 27 -11.08 18.83 -27.68
C ASN A 27 -10.74 17.89 -26.51
N ASN A 28 -11.22 16.65 -26.62
CA ASN A 28 -10.85 15.56 -25.76
C ASN A 28 -9.40 15.19 -26.14
N THR A 29 -8.45 16.03 -25.75
CA THR A 29 -7.04 15.74 -25.92
C THR A 29 -6.72 14.54 -25.05
N THR A 30 -6.52 13.40 -25.70
CA THR A 30 -6.06 12.17 -25.04
C THR A 30 -4.75 12.51 -24.33
N LEU A 31 -4.68 12.22 -23.01
CA LEU A 31 -3.43 12.39 -22.27
C LEU A 31 -2.33 11.54 -22.92
N PRO A 32 -1.14 12.10 -23.10
CA PRO A 32 -0.03 11.30 -23.58
C PRO A 32 0.32 10.23 -22.54
N LEU A 33 0.83 9.10 -23.01
CA LEU A 33 1.26 7.99 -22.14
C LEU A 33 2.26 8.45 -21.06
N ASP A 34 3.08 9.45 -21.37
CA ASP A 34 3.99 10.12 -20.44
C ASP A 34 3.32 10.57 -19.14
N ALA A 35 2.05 10.98 -19.18
CA ALA A 35 1.33 11.42 -17.99
C ALA A 35 1.16 10.29 -16.95
N PHE A 36 0.89 9.06 -17.44
CA PHE A 36 0.77 7.87 -16.59
C PHE A 36 2.13 7.22 -16.27
N ALA A 37 3.08 7.27 -17.21
CA ALA A 37 4.38 6.64 -17.03
C ALA A 37 5.34 7.45 -16.15
N SER A 38 5.17 8.78 -16.05
CA SER A 38 6.02 9.65 -15.22
C SER A 38 5.99 9.22 -13.76
N LEU A 39 7.16 9.19 -13.12
CA LEU A 39 7.25 8.93 -11.70
C LEU A 39 6.67 10.10 -10.88
N PRO A 40 6.19 9.85 -9.65
CA PRO A 40 5.58 10.89 -8.84
C PRO A 40 6.49 12.11 -8.67
N ALA A 41 5.98 13.30 -8.99
CA ALA A 41 6.73 14.55 -8.82
C ALA A 41 6.98 14.90 -7.35
N MET A 42 6.11 14.42 -6.45
CA MET A 42 6.23 14.58 -5.01
C MET A 42 5.75 13.30 -4.33
N THR A 43 6.54 12.74 -3.41
CA THR A 43 6.23 11.46 -2.76
C THR A 43 5.93 11.60 -1.28
N GLN A 44 6.54 12.58 -0.60
CA GLN A 44 6.41 12.76 0.83
C GLN A 44 6.63 14.21 1.25
N ALA A 45 5.98 14.61 2.36
CA ALA A 45 6.25 15.84 3.08
C ALA A 45 6.11 15.59 4.58
N THR A 46 6.96 16.21 5.41
CA THR A 46 6.98 16.03 6.86
C THR A 46 7.48 17.26 7.59
N VAL A 47 6.99 17.49 8.82
CA VAL A 47 7.43 18.54 9.73
C VAL A 47 7.96 17.92 11.02
N PRO A 48 8.95 18.52 11.71
CA PRO A 48 9.36 18.12 13.05
C PRO A 48 8.30 18.49 14.10
N LEU A 49 8.50 18.06 15.34
CA LEU A 49 7.54 18.29 16.42
C LEU A 49 7.34 19.79 16.75
N ASP A 50 8.35 20.63 16.58
CA ASP A 50 8.24 22.07 16.76
C ASP A 50 7.59 22.81 15.57
N GLY A 51 7.33 22.09 14.46
CA GLY A 51 6.73 22.65 13.26
C GLY A 51 7.58 23.68 12.50
N SER A 52 8.85 23.86 12.86
CA SER A 52 9.70 24.95 12.33
C SER A 52 10.15 24.77 10.89
N LYS A 53 10.22 23.53 10.41
CA LYS A 53 10.78 23.17 9.10
C LYS A 53 9.82 22.23 8.36
N LEU A 54 9.86 22.28 7.04
CA LEU A 54 9.15 21.38 6.15
C LEU A 54 10.18 20.67 5.27
N ALA A 55 10.22 19.33 5.33
CA ALA A 55 11.03 18.52 4.42
C ALA A 55 10.11 17.82 3.40
N ILE A 56 10.51 17.85 2.12
CA ILE A 56 9.74 17.30 0.99
C ILE A 56 10.67 16.42 0.16
N ILE A 57 10.20 15.23 -0.24
CA ILE A 57 10.83 14.46 -1.33
C ILE A 57 10.20 14.89 -2.64
N ARG A 58 11.02 15.41 -3.54
CA ARG A 58 10.62 15.91 -4.85
C ARG A 58 11.46 15.32 -5.96
N ALA A 59 10.82 14.92 -7.06
CA ALA A 59 11.52 14.52 -8.28
C ALA A 59 12.08 15.74 -9.01
N THR A 60 13.27 15.61 -9.57
CA THR A 60 13.91 16.64 -10.42
C THR A 60 13.55 16.44 -11.89
N SER A 61 13.08 15.25 -12.25
CA SER A 61 12.66 14.87 -13.59
C SER A 61 11.50 13.87 -13.59
N LYS A 62 10.92 13.57 -14.76
CA LYS A 62 9.92 12.51 -14.93
C LYS A 62 10.47 11.11 -14.65
N ASP A 63 11.78 10.94 -14.65
CA ASP A 63 12.48 9.69 -14.36
C ASP A 63 12.63 9.44 -12.84
N GLY A 64 12.28 10.44 -11.99
CA GLY A 64 12.21 10.32 -10.55
C GLY A 64 13.55 10.43 -9.83
N ASP A 65 14.50 11.23 -10.33
CA ASP A 65 15.71 11.57 -9.59
C ASP A 65 15.33 12.41 -8.36
N TYR A 66 15.13 11.74 -7.25
CA TYR A 66 14.57 12.36 -6.05
C TYR A 66 15.61 13.10 -5.23
N ILE A 67 15.22 14.28 -4.75
CA ILE A 67 15.96 15.07 -3.77
C ILE A 67 15.07 15.38 -2.57
N VAL A 68 15.68 15.73 -1.43
CA VAL A 68 14.98 16.32 -0.29
C VAL A 68 15.13 17.83 -0.36
N GLU A 69 14.04 18.58 -0.31
CA GLU A 69 14.00 20.02 -0.11
C GLU A 69 13.55 20.32 1.31
N ILE A 70 14.30 21.16 2.06
CA ILE A 70 13.96 21.60 3.41
C ILE A 70 13.81 23.11 3.43
N ARG A 71 12.71 23.61 4.00
CA ARG A 71 12.38 25.04 4.10
C ARG A 71 11.82 25.37 5.49
N PRO A 72 11.92 26.63 5.95
CA PRO A 72 11.12 27.09 7.08
C PRO A 72 9.62 27.03 6.78
N THR A 73 8.80 26.59 7.74
CA THR A 73 7.34 26.54 7.54
C THR A 73 6.70 27.92 7.48
N ASN A 74 7.31 28.94 8.10
CA ASN A 74 6.85 30.32 8.10
C ASN A 74 7.26 31.12 6.85
N ASP A 75 8.16 30.58 6.02
CA ASP A 75 8.58 31.20 4.75
C ASP A 75 8.81 30.11 3.67
N LEU A 76 7.74 29.68 3.01
CA LEU A 76 7.81 28.68 1.95
C LEU A 76 8.44 29.22 0.64
N ALA A 77 8.64 30.54 0.53
CA ALA A 77 9.32 31.16 -0.59
C ALA A 77 10.85 31.19 -0.43
N ALA A 78 11.34 30.94 0.79
CA ALA A 78 12.77 30.87 1.06
C ALA A 78 13.47 29.83 0.16
N GLU A 79 14.72 30.09 -0.22
CA GLU A 79 15.52 29.12 -0.97
C GLU A 79 15.70 27.84 -0.14
N PRO A 80 15.35 26.65 -0.68
CA PRO A 80 15.44 25.42 0.07
C PRO A 80 16.87 24.94 0.25
N VAL A 81 17.13 24.31 1.37
CA VAL A 81 18.25 23.37 1.48
C VAL A 81 17.92 22.15 0.63
N ARG A 82 18.80 21.79 -0.30
CA ARG A 82 18.65 20.63 -1.18
C ARG A 82 19.63 19.54 -0.81
N LEU A 83 19.11 18.34 -0.55
CA LEU A 83 19.90 17.15 -0.27
C LEU A 83 19.65 16.13 -1.37
N GLY A 84 20.70 15.66 -2.01
CA GLY A 84 20.63 14.66 -3.07
C GLY A 84 21.68 13.56 -2.86
N ALA A 85 21.47 12.40 -3.46
CA ALA A 85 22.41 11.28 -3.45
C ALA A 85 22.78 10.92 -4.90
N SER A 86 24.08 10.87 -5.21
CA SER A 86 24.57 10.68 -6.58
C SER A 86 24.44 9.26 -7.12
N ARG A 87 24.22 8.26 -6.28
CA ARG A 87 24.21 6.84 -6.68
C ARG A 87 23.10 6.01 -6.02
N MET A 88 22.30 6.63 -5.18
CA MET A 88 21.23 5.96 -4.42
C MET A 88 19.95 6.74 -4.58
N GLU A 89 18.84 6.03 -4.69
CA GLU A 89 17.51 6.62 -4.74
C GLU A 89 17.02 6.92 -3.32
N ILE A 90 16.58 8.16 -3.09
CA ILE A 90 15.93 8.55 -1.84
C ILE A 90 14.50 7.96 -1.85
N THR A 91 14.17 7.21 -0.80
CA THR A 91 12.90 6.49 -0.72
C THR A 91 11.96 7.02 0.34
N ASP A 92 12.50 7.53 1.46
CA ASP A 92 11.72 7.97 2.59
C ASP A 92 12.51 8.94 3.47
N ILE A 93 11.80 9.81 4.22
CA ILE A 93 12.37 10.74 5.19
C ILE A 93 11.55 10.79 6.48
N GLY A 94 12.22 10.99 7.60
CA GLY A 94 11.56 11.16 8.90
C GLY A 94 12.39 12.01 9.86
N TRP A 95 11.75 12.96 10.56
CA TRP A 95 12.42 13.73 11.58
C TRP A 95 12.70 12.87 12.82
N LEU A 96 13.95 12.84 13.25
CA LEU A 96 14.36 12.18 14.51
C LEU A 96 14.20 13.10 15.70
N ASN A 97 14.38 14.41 15.48
CA ASN A 97 14.09 15.51 16.39
C ASN A 97 13.89 16.80 15.57
N ASN A 98 13.89 17.96 16.19
CA ASN A 98 13.66 19.24 15.49
C ASN A 98 14.79 19.64 14.51
N ASP A 99 15.96 19.01 14.59
CA ASP A 99 17.16 19.38 13.82
C ASP A 99 17.72 18.27 12.93
N LYS A 100 17.39 17.02 13.23
CA LYS A 100 17.95 15.85 12.53
C LYS A 100 16.89 15.12 11.73
N LEU A 101 17.18 14.90 10.46
CA LEU A 101 16.36 14.12 9.53
C LEU A 101 17.04 12.79 9.22
N LEU A 102 16.31 11.68 9.31
CA LEU A 102 16.69 10.40 8.76
C LEU A 102 16.28 10.39 7.30
N VAL A 103 17.21 10.04 6.41
CA VAL A 103 16.97 9.88 4.98
C VAL A 103 17.27 8.44 4.62
N ASN A 104 16.27 7.72 4.09
CA ASN A 104 16.39 6.35 3.64
C ASN A 104 16.70 6.29 2.14
N PHE A 105 17.57 5.37 1.77
CA PHE A 105 18.04 5.17 0.40
C PHE A 105 17.94 3.73 -0.01
N ARG A 106 17.79 3.49 -1.30
CA ARG A 106 18.00 2.19 -1.90
C ARG A 106 18.93 2.27 -3.09
N GLN A 107 19.61 1.19 -3.36
CA GLN A 107 20.46 1.01 -4.54
C GLN A 107 20.34 -0.43 -5.02
N ASN A 108 20.15 -0.62 -6.31
CA ASN A 108 20.32 -1.94 -6.91
C ASN A 108 21.83 -2.21 -7.09
N ILE A 109 22.29 -3.35 -6.63
CA ILE A 109 23.66 -3.81 -6.78
C ILE A 109 23.66 -5.07 -7.63
N GLN A 110 24.49 -5.06 -8.67
CA GLN A 110 24.81 -6.24 -9.46
C GLN A 110 26.11 -6.86 -8.94
N ASP A 111 26.06 -8.11 -8.54
CA ASP A 111 27.21 -8.90 -8.10
C ASP A 111 27.28 -10.20 -8.93
N GLY A 112 28.10 -10.21 -9.95
CA GLY A 112 28.12 -11.28 -10.95
C GLY A 112 26.79 -11.35 -11.72
N ASN A 113 26.10 -12.48 -11.60
CA ASN A 113 24.78 -12.70 -12.19
C ASN A 113 23.61 -12.34 -11.25
N ASP A 114 23.91 -12.00 -9.99
CA ASP A 114 22.90 -11.70 -8.99
C ASP A 114 22.65 -10.19 -8.92
N ASN A 115 21.37 -9.80 -8.90
CA ASN A 115 20.93 -8.43 -8.64
C ASN A 115 20.20 -8.40 -7.30
N TYR A 116 20.49 -7.43 -6.46
CA TYR A 116 19.78 -7.24 -5.21
C TYR A 116 19.70 -5.78 -4.78
N TRP A 117 18.64 -5.45 -4.05
CA TRP A 117 18.48 -4.13 -3.48
C TRP A 117 19.18 -4.02 -2.12
N VAL A 118 19.95 -2.95 -1.98
CA VAL A 118 20.54 -2.54 -0.70
C VAL A 118 19.84 -1.28 -0.24
N THR A 119 19.32 -1.32 0.98
CA THR A 119 18.79 -0.14 1.67
C THR A 119 19.81 0.39 2.64
N LYS A 120 19.97 1.70 2.69
CA LYS A 120 20.83 2.41 3.66
C LYS A 120 20.04 3.59 4.21
N ALA A 121 20.51 4.12 5.34
CA ALA A 121 19.98 5.36 5.87
C ALA A 121 21.11 6.28 6.32
N ALA A 122 20.86 7.58 6.26
CA ALA A 122 21.77 8.59 6.78
C ALA A 122 21.00 9.57 7.67
N ILE A 123 21.63 10.02 8.73
CA ILE A 123 21.17 11.13 9.58
C ILE A 123 21.83 12.40 9.07
N VAL A 124 21.02 13.38 8.73
CA VAL A 124 21.46 14.66 8.16
C VAL A 124 20.94 15.81 9.02
N ASN A 125 21.65 16.95 9.01
CA ASN A 125 21.15 18.16 9.65
C ASN A 125 20.07 18.83 8.79
N GLY A 126 19.01 19.30 9.41
CA GLY A 126 17.93 20.02 8.72
C GLY A 126 18.34 21.35 8.08
N ASP A 127 19.51 21.89 8.44
CA ASP A 127 20.11 23.07 7.78
C ASP A 127 21.05 22.70 6.62
N GLY A 128 21.21 21.40 6.34
CA GLY A 128 22.06 20.85 5.26
C GLY A 128 23.55 20.94 5.50
N LYS A 129 23.98 21.40 6.68
CA LYS A 129 25.40 21.54 6.98
C LYS A 129 25.99 20.32 7.66
N GLY A 130 27.31 20.13 7.47
CA GLY A 130 28.06 19.03 8.04
C GLY A 130 27.91 17.73 7.25
N ASP A 131 28.59 16.69 7.73
CA ASP A 131 28.64 15.39 7.09
C ASP A 131 27.38 14.57 7.39
N TRP A 132 26.97 13.78 6.40
CA TRP A 132 25.93 12.78 6.57
C TRP A 132 26.44 11.65 7.45
N LYS A 133 25.73 11.36 8.52
CA LYS A 133 26.09 10.28 9.43
C LYS A 133 25.34 9.02 9.05
N ILE A 134 26.09 8.01 8.63
CA ILE A 134 25.53 6.69 8.31
C ILE A 134 25.66 5.81 9.54
N PRO A 135 24.58 5.38 10.18
CA PRO A 135 24.65 4.38 11.24
C PRO A 135 25.28 3.09 10.74
N PHE A 136 26.17 2.50 11.53
CA PHE A 136 26.85 1.23 11.21
C PHE A 136 27.54 1.19 9.82
N PRO A 137 28.45 2.14 9.51
CA PRO A 137 28.98 2.35 8.16
C PRO A 137 29.86 1.20 7.62
N LYS A 138 30.32 0.29 8.49
CA LYS A 138 31.17 -0.85 8.10
C LYS A 138 30.39 -2.01 7.51
N GLU A 139 29.07 -2.01 7.66
CA GLU A 139 28.22 -3.08 7.18
C GLU A 139 27.66 -2.72 5.79
N ASN A 140 27.87 -3.60 4.81
CA ASN A 140 27.32 -3.41 3.46
C ASN A 140 25.79 -3.54 3.43
N ARG A 141 25.18 -4.12 4.47
CA ARG A 141 23.74 -4.34 4.62
C ARG A 141 23.31 -3.84 6.00
N ALA A 142 23.23 -2.52 6.16
CA ALA A 142 22.71 -1.92 7.38
C ALA A 142 21.18 -1.98 7.40
N ASN A 143 20.64 -3.16 7.70
CA ASN A 143 19.21 -3.31 7.97
C ASN A 143 19.00 -3.02 9.46
N PHE A 144 18.71 -1.77 9.78
CA PHE A 144 18.18 -1.39 11.08
C PHE A 144 16.76 -0.86 10.92
N GLU A 145 15.97 -0.98 11.95
CA GLU A 145 14.63 -0.43 12.03
C GLU A 145 14.58 0.53 13.22
N VAL A 146 14.08 1.75 13.02
CA VAL A 146 13.84 2.69 14.10
C VAL A 146 12.56 2.31 14.82
N LEU A 147 12.68 1.93 16.08
CA LEU A 147 11.55 1.55 16.94
C LEU A 147 10.90 2.76 17.61
N SER A 148 11.70 3.76 17.98
CA SER A 148 11.23 4.98 18.65
C SER A 148 12.22 6.11 18.49
N VAL A 149 11.73 7.32 18.30
CA VAL A 149 12.52 8.56 18.32
C VAL A 149 12.73 9.11 19.72
N LEU A 150 12.24 8.44 20.76
CA LEU A 150 12.40 8.81 22.18
C LEU A 150 12.12 10.30 22.41
N ALA A 151 10.87 10.72 22.26
CA ALA A 151 10.50 12.15 22.30
C ALA A 151 10.98 12.90 23.57
N ASP A 152 11.21 12.18 24.67
CA ASP A 152 11.74 12.75 25.93
C ASP A 152 13.29 12.71 26.01
N ASP A 153 13.96 12.16 24.97
CA ASP A 153 15.42 12.09 24.86
C ASP A 153 15.85 12.42 23.42
N PRO A 154 15.89 13.70 23.03
CA PRO A 154 16.05 14.13 21.65
C PRO A 154 17.44 13.81 21.04
N ASP A 155 18.38 13.35 21.84
CA ASP A 155 19.72 12.96 21.39
C ASP A 155 19.82 11.49 20.99
N HIS A 156 18.80 10.70 21.32
CA HIS A 156 18.84 9.25 21.08
C HIS A 156 17.59 8.75 20.35
N ILE A 157 17.78 7.61 19.67
CA ILE A 157 16.70 6.80 19.12
C ILE A 157 16.85 5.34 19.59
N LEU A 158 15.76 4.61 19.62
CA LEU A 158 15.81 3.15 19.73
C LEU A 158 15.72 2.55 18.33
N LEU A 159 16.60 1.62 18.07
CA LEU A 159 16.59 0.87 16.80
C LEU A 159 16.94 -0.60 17.03
N THR A 160 16.57 -1.45 16.07
CA THR A 160 17.05 -2.82 16.01
C THR A 160 18.26 -2.93 15.09
N TYR A 161 19.26 -3.69 15.49
CA TYR A 161 20.41 -4.01 14.64
C TYR A 161 21.07 -5.32 15.08
N ASP A 162 21.44 -6.16 14.12
CA ASP A 162 22.18 -7.42 14.37
C ASP A 162 23.68 -7.16 14.55
N ILE A 163 24.05 -6.68 15.73
CA ILE A 163 25.43 -6.29 16.05
C ILE A 163 26.38 -7.50 16.13
N ASN A 164 25.83 -8.70 16.37
CA ASN A 164 26.59 -9.92 16.54
C ASN A 164 26.65 -10.76 15.27
N ASN A 165 26.00 -10.33 14.20
CA ASN A 165 25.87 -11.03 12.91
C ASN A 165 25.36 -12.48 13.05
N ASN A 166 24.41 -12.68 13.97
CA ASN A 166 23.81 -13.99 14.28
C ASN A 166 22.37 -14.13 13.72
N ARG A 167 21.90 -13.15 12.95
CA ARG A 167 20.55 -13.02 12.37
C ARG A 167 19.44 -12.81 13.40
N ILE A 168 19.82 -12.42 14.61
CA ILE A 168 18.88 -12.01 15.67
C ILE A 168 19.26 -10.57 16.06
N PRO A 169 18.42 -9.58 15.73
CA PRO A 169 18.73 -8.20 16.07
C PRO A 169 18.64 -7.96 17.58
N ASP A 170 19.53 -7.11 18.06
CA ASP A 170 19.49 -6.51 19.39
C ASP A 170 18.73 -5.17 19.33
N VAL A 171 18.19 -4.71 20.44
CA VAL A 171 17.67 -3.33 20.57
C VAL A 171 18.77 -2.44 21.12
N ILE A 172 19.03 -1.37 20.38
CA ILE A 172 20.14 -0.46 20.62
C ILE A 172 19.59 0.96 20.80
N LYS A 173 20.03 1.62 21.87
CA LYS A 173 19.90 3.06 22.02
C LYS A 173 21.09 3.71 21.29
N TYR A 174 20.79 4.46 20.24
CA TYR A 174 21.76 5.09 19.36
C TYR A 174 21.75 6.60 19.54
N ASN A 175 22.90 7.20 19.81
CA ASN A 175 23.05 8.65 19.91
C ASN A 175 23.20 9.25 18.50
N ILE A 176 22.23 10.05 18.07
CA ILE A 176 22.15 10.63 16.72
C ILE A 176 23.22 11.71 16.46
N ASN A 177 23.82 12.28 17.53
CA ASN A 177 24.84 13.30 17.43
C ASN A 177 26.26 12.71 17.39
N THR A 178 26.55 11.72 18.25
CA THR A 178 27.90 11.14 18.40
C THR A 178 28.07 9.83 17.64
N GLY A 179 26.98 9.09 17.39
CA GLY A 179 27.00 7.73 16.85
C GLY A 179 27.32 6.65 17.90
N SER A 180 27.38 7.03 19.18
CA SER A 180 27.59 6.03 20.26
C SER A 180 26.35 5.16 20.43
N THR A 181 26.60 3.91 20.84
CA THR A 181 25.57 2.88 20.99
C THR A 181 25.57 2.28 22.37
N GLN A 182 24.36 1.96 22.85
CA GLN A 182 24.14 1.18 24.08
C GLN A 182 23.15 0.07 23.77
N THR A 183 23.53 -1.18 24.01
CA THR A 183 22.57 -2.29 23.90
C THR A 183 21.59 -2.24 25.06
N ILE A 184 20.31 -2.07 24.76
CA ILE A 184 19.21 -2.02 25.74
C ILE A 184 18.64 -3.42 25.99
N LEU A 185 18.51 -4.21 24.92
CA LEU A 185 18.00 -5.57 24.99
C LEU A 185 18.75 -6.46 23.96
N ARG A 186 19.19 -7.62 24.42
CA ARG A 186 19.71 -8.64 23.50
C ARG A 186 18.59 -9.53 23.01
N GLY A 187 18.47 -9.64 21.71
CA GLY A 187 17.64 -10.66 21.08
C GLY A 187 18.13 -12.07 21.43
N ASN A 188 17.21 -12.99 21.49
CA ASN A 188 17.51 -14.41 21.77
C ASN A 188 16.58 -15.32 20.96
N GLU A 189 16.73 -16.64 21.07
CA GLU A 189 15.93 -17.60 20.31
C GLU A 189 14.43 -17.55 20.66
N THR A 190 14.08 -17.13 21.88
CA THR A 190 12.68 -16.99 22.32
C THR A 190 12.05 -15.72 21.79
N VAL A 191 12.72 -14.57 21.97
CA VAL A 191 12.27 -13.26 21.47
C VAL A 191 13.32 -12.72 20.53
N SER A 192 13.10 -12.92 19.25
CA SER A 192 14.12 -12.75 18.22
C SER A 192 13.86 -11.58 17.26
N ASN A 193 12.67 -10.96 17.29
CA ASN A 193 12.31 -9.82 16.43
C ASN A 193 11.01 -9.15 16.92
N GLY A 194 10.50 -8.20 16.11
CA GLY A 194 9.20 -7.55 16.36
C GLY A 194 9.16 -6.83 17.71
N PHE A 195 10.28 -6.24 18.13
CA PHE A 195 10.36 -5.50 19.38
C PHE A 195 9.52 -4.24 19.32
N ILE A 196 8.68 -4.02 20.33
CA ILE A 196 7.79 -2.86 20.43
C ILE A 196 8.05 -2.17 21.77
N PRO A 197 8.44 -0.88 21.73
CA PRO A 197 8.54 -0.05 22.91
C PRO A 197 7.14 0.37 23.38
N ASP A 198 7.00 0.55 24.68
CA ASP A 198 5.84 1.23 25.26
C ASP A 198 5.95 2.77 25.07
N PRO A 199 4.94 3.56 25.47
CA PRO A 199 4.99 5.02 25.33
C PRO A 199 6.17 5.72 26.05
N LYS A 200 6.84 5.04 26.99
CA LYS A 200 8.03 5.54 27.70
C LYS A 200 9.35 5.07 27.04
N GLY A 201 9.28 4.27 25.98
CA GLY A 201 10.45 3.72 25.30
C GLY A 201 11.01 2.44 25.93
N GLU A 202 10.33 1.83 26.89
CA GLU A 202 10.71 0.52 27.44
C GLU A 202 10.27 -0.58 26.47
N ILE A 203 11.19 -1.49 26.09
CA ILE A 203 10.87 -2.61 25.22
C ILE A 203 10.07 -3.65 25.99
N ARG A 204 8.78 -3.76 25.71
CA ARG A 204 7.86 -4.62 26.45
C ARG A 204 7.12 -5.66 25.59
N ALA A 205 7.19 -5.58 24.27
CA ALA A 205 6.67 -6.64 23.39
C ALA A 205 7.73 -7.09 22.39
N GLY A 206 7.53 -8.29 21.87
CA GLY A 206 8.38 -8.88 20.85
C GLY A 206 7.82 -10.22 20.37
N SER A 207 8.43 -10.77 19.34
CA SER A 207 8.01 -12.03 18.74
C SER A 207 9.15 -13.02 18.60
N GLY A 208 8.79 -14.29 18.53
CA GLY A 208 9.72 -15.38 18.31
C GLY A 208 9.13 -16.48 17.43
N TYR A 209 9.96 -17.44 17.10
CA TYR A 209 9.54 -18.58 16.30
C TYR A 209 9.95 -19.89 16.98
N ASP A 210 8.95 -20.67 17.31
CA ASP A 210 9.16 -22.01 17.85
C ASP A 210 9.25 -23.03 16.69
N ARG A 211 10.47 -23.60 16.53
CA ARG A 211 10.75 -24.57 15.47
C ARG A 211 10.07 -25.92 15.71
N ALA A 212 9.86 -26.29 16.96
CA ALA A 212 9.30 -27.60 17.31
C ALA A 212 7.80 -27.66 16.94
N THR A 213 7.08 -26.58 17.18
CA THR A 213 5.66 -26.46 16.89
C THR A 213 5.36 -25.77 15.56
N ASN A 214 6.40 -25.26 14.87
CA ASN A 214 6.29 -24.43 13.68
C ASN A 214 5.31 -23.25 13.89
N SER A 215 5.40 -22.57 15.04
CA SER A 215 4.51 -21.46 15.41
C SER A 215 5.26 -20.15 15.57
N ILE A 216 4.58 -19.04 15.23
CA ILE A 216 4.99 -17.70 15.59
C ILE A 216 4.37 -17.38 16.94
N LYS A 217 5.20 -16.93 17.88
CA LYS A 217 4.79 -16.59 19.23
C LYS A 217 4.94 -15.10 19.47
N GLN A 218 3.99 -14.53 20.17
CA GLN A 218 4.03 -13.15 20.64
C GLN A 218 4.26 -13.15 22.14
N TYR A 219 5.16 -12.28 22.57
CA TYR A 219 5.55 -12.12 23.95
C TYR A 219 5.33 -10.69 24.41
N ALA A 220 4.96 -10.53 25.67
CA ALA A 220 4.94 -9.21 26.30
C ALA A 220 5.44 -9.31 27.74
N ARG A 221 5.89 -8.16 28.28
CA ARG A 221 6.28 -7.97 29.67
C ARG A 221 5.24 -7.14 30.39
N VAL A 222 4.95 -7.51 31.62
CA VAL A 222 4.21 -6.67 32.55
C VAL A 222 5.10 -5.45 32.88
N SER A 223 4.49 -4.28 33.07
CA SER A 223 5.23 -3.06 33.40
C SER A 223 6.09 -3.24 34.64
N GLY A 224 7.38 -2.89 34.55
CA GLY A 224 8.36 -3.05 35.63
C GLY A 224 8.86 -4.48 35.87
N GLU A 225 8.42 -5.48 35.09
CA GLU A 225 8.92 -6.86 35.14
C GLU A 225 9.87 -7.13 33.97
N THR A 226 10.83 -8.06 34.17
CA THR A 226 11.81 -8.43 33.14
C THR A 226 11.42 -9.67 32.36
N ASP A 227 10.53 -10.50 32.90
CA ASP A 227 10.18 -11.79 32.34
C ASP A 227 9.21 -11.69 31.18
N TRP A 228 9.53 -12.41 30.11
CA TRP A 228 8.66 -12.52 28.94
C TRP A 228 7.53 -13.52 29.21
N LYS A 229 6.30 -13.09 28.96
CA LYS A 229 5.11 -13.95 28.97
C LYS A 229 4.67 -14.16 27.54
N GLU A 230 4.42 -15.43 27.15
CA GLU A 230 3.76 -15.75 25.89
C GLU A 230 2.30 -15.28 25.99
N ILE A 231 1.90 -14.39 25.10
CA ILE A 231 0.53 -13.83 25.06
C ILE A 231 -0.29 -14.36 23.90
N TYR A 232 0.38 -14.87 22.88
CA TYR A 232 -0.28 -15.50 21.72
C TYR A 232 0.68 -16.45 21.01
N SER A 233 0.13 -17.51 20.45
CA SER A 233 0.84 -18.45 19.57
C SER A 233 -0.04 -18.81 18.39
N ASN A 234 0.53 -18.79 17.20
CA ASN A 234 -0.18 -19.16 15.98
C ASN A 234 0.60 -20.24 15.23
N SER A 235 -0.13 -21.26 14.78
CA SER A 235 0.39 -22.38 14.01
C SER A 235 -0.24 -22.44 12.60
N PRO A 236 0.28 -23.26 11.68
CA PRO A 236 -0.31 -23.43 10.35
C PRO A 236 -1.78 -23.86 10.32
N ASN A 237 -2.26 -24.44 11.43
CA ASN A 237 -3.65 -24.89 11.57
C ASN A 237 -4.60 -23.81 12.11
N ASP A 238 -4.04 -22.78 12.76
CA ASP A 238 -4.78 -21.71 13.42
C ASP A 238 -4.76 -20.46 12.53
N ARG A 239 -5.55 -20.47 11.48
CA ARG A 239 -5.62 -19.35 10.53
C ARG A 239 -6.68 -18.36 10.97
N GLU A 240 -6.42 -17.71 12.10
CA GLU A 240 -7.12 -16.52 12.59
C GLU A 240 -6.17 -15.33 12.61
N ASN A 241 -6.72 -14.14 12.46
CA ASN A 241 -5.93 -12.92 12.60
C ASN A 241 -5.77 -12.64 14.10
N TRP A 242 -4.55 -12.33 14.48
CA TRP A 242 -4.20 -11.79 15.78
C TRP A 242 -2.97 -10.89 15.62
N ASP A 243 -3.15 -9.60 15.82
CA ASP A 243 -2.08 -8.62 15.71
C ASP A 243 -1.96 -7.83 17.02
N PHE A 244 -0.75 -7.76 17.54
CA PHE A 244 -0.40 -6.82 18.60
C PHE A 244 -0.39 -5.40 17.98
N LEU A 245 -1.17 -4.47 18.53
CA LEU A 245 -1.24 -3.11 18.01
C LEU A 245 -0.37 -2.16 18.81
N TYR A 246 -0.65 -1.98 20.09
CA TYR A 246 0.14 -1.11 20.98
C TYR A 246 -0.23 -1.32 22.44
N PHE A 247 0.53 -0.69 23.35
CA PHE A 247 0.24 -0.65 24.78
C PHE A 247 -0.86 0.35 25.09
N SER A 248 -1.73 0.02 26.05
CA SER A 248 -2.71 0.96 26.59
C SER A 248 -2.03 1.98 27.49
N GLN A 249 -2.41 3.25 27.36
CA GLN A 249 -1.98 4.30 28.28
C GLN A 249 -2.78 4.25 29.60
N GLU A 250 -4.04 3.87 29.55
CA GLU A 250 -4.94 3.83 30.70
C GLU A 250 -4.56 2.72 31.69
N ASN A 251 -4.17 1.56 31.19
CA ASN A 251 -3.72 0.44 31.98
C ASN A 251 -2.43 -0.15 31.41
N THR A 252 -1.33 0.07 32.08
CA THR A 252 -0.01 -0.36 31.60
C THR A 252 0.15 -1.88 31.46
N ASP A 253 -0.70 -2.68 32.06
CA ASP A 253 -0.73 -4.13 31.89
C ASP A 253 -1.62 -4.59 30.72
N GLU A 254 -2.24 -3.65 30.02
CA GLU A 254 -3.10 -3.94 28.87
C GLU A 254 -2.45 -3.53 27.55
N VAL A 255 -2.78 -4.29 26.51
CA VAL A 255 -2.38 -4.04 25.13
C VAL A 255 -3.60 -4.07 24.23
N TYR A 256 -3.64 -3.21 23.23
CA TYR A 256 -4.63 -3.29 22.16
C TYR A 256 -4.24 -4.40 21.20
N VAL A 257 -5.20 -5.25 20.88
CA VAL A 257 -5.03 -6.31 19.90
C VAL A 257 -6.15 -6.27 18.87
N LYS A 258 -5.81 -6.58 17.63
CA LYS A 258 -6.76 -6.85 16.57
C LYS A 258 -6.87 -8.36 16.38
N ALA A 259 -8.06 -8.92 16.54
CA ALA A 259 -8.24 -10.37 16.49
C ALA A 259 -9.62 -10.78 16.00
N ASN A 260 -9.74 -12.03 15.54
CA ASN A 260 -11.04 -12.65 15.26
C ASN A 260 -11.71 -13.15 16.55
N LEU A 261 -11.02 -13.89 17.40
CA LEU A 261 -11.51 -14.51 18.63
C LEU A 261 -12.83 -15.29 18.43
N GLY A 262 -12.87 -16.09 17.34
CA GLY A 262 -14.06 -16.87 16.98
C GLY A 262 -15.10 -16.12 16.14
N GLU A 263 -14.93 -14.83 15.89
CA GLU A 263 -15.78 -14.03 15.01
C GLU A 263 -15.26 -14.08 13.56
N ASP A 264 -16.15 -13.87 12.59
CA ASP A 264 -15.76 -13.83 11.18
C ASP A 264 -14.89 -12.62 10.86
N THR A 265 -15.25 -11.44 11.37
CA THR A 265 -14.48 -10.21 11.15
C THR A 265 -13.59 -9.89 12.33
N THR A 266 -12.41 -9.30 12.07
CA THR A 266 -11.56 -8.82 13.13
C THR A 266 -12.21 -7.69 13.91
N GLY A 267 -11.96 -7.65 15.21
CA GLY A 267 -12.33 -6.58 16.12
C GLY A 267 -11.11 -6.09 16.90
N ILE A 268 -11.28 -4.97 17.60
CA ILE A 268 -10.32 -4.46 18.56
C ILE A 268 -10.73 -4.87 19.96
N TYR A 269 -9.75 -5.34 20.71
CA TYR A 269 -9.88 -5.76 22.11
C TYR A 269 -8.72 -5.20 22.92
N THR A 270 -8.81 -5.15 24.24
CA THR A 270 -7.64 -5.16 25.11
C THR A 270 -7.33 -6.58 25.57
N TYR A 271 -6.05 -6.88 25.73
CA TYR A 271 -5.56 -8.09 26.36
C TYR A 271 -4.71 -7.72 27.57
N ASN A 272 -5.07 -8.24 28.74
CA ASN A 272 -4.34 -7.98 29.97
C ASN A 272 -3.20 -8.99 30.14
N ILE A 273 -1.96 -8.54 30.05
CA ILE A 273 -0.74 -9.36 30.11
C ILE A 273 -0.63 -10.14 31.43
N ARG A 274 -1.07 -9.52 32.54
CA ARG A 274 -0.94 -10.12 33.88
C ARG A 274 -1.93 -11.27 34.07
N THR A 275 -3.18 -11.08 33.66
CA THR A 275 -4.27 -12.03 33.88
C THR A 275 -4.53 -12.98 32.73
N GLY A 276 -4.00 -12.71 31.54
CA GLY A 276 -4.23 -13.49 30.33
C GLY A 276 -5.66 -13.37 29.76
N LYS A 277 -6.39 -12.29 30.08
CA LYS A 277 -7.80 -12.15 29.69
C LYS A 277 -8.00 -11.05 28.66
N TYR A 278 -8.92 -11.28 27.74
CA TYR A 278 -9.43 -10.27 26.81
C TYR A 278 -10.58 -9.47 27.43
N SER A 279 -10.73 -8.22 27.00
CA SER A 279 -11.93 -7.43 27.21
C SER A 279 -13.09 -7.91 26.34
N GLU A 280 -14.26 -7.33 26.52
CA GLU A 280 -15.29 -7.33 25.46
C GLU A 280 -14.75 -6.60 24.21
N ARG A 281 -15.39 -6.84 23.06
CA ARG A 281 -15.04 -6.22 21.78
C ARG A 281 -15.24 -4.72 21.86
N LEU A 282 -14.16 -3.93 21.84
CA LEU A 282 -14.21 -2.46 21.90
C LEU A 282 -14.78 -1.86 20.62
N PHE A 283 -14.39 -2.42 19.47
CA PHE A 283 -14.88 -2.01 18.17
C PHE A 283 -14.85 -3.16 17.17
N GLY A 284 -15.82 -3.18 16.26
CA GLY A 284 -15.88 -4.16 15.18
C GLY A 284 -17.07 -3.93 14.25
N LEU A 285 -16.96 -4.45 13.05
CA LEU A 285 -17.96 -4.34 11.98
C LEU A 285 -18.50 -5.73 11.64
N LYS A 286 -19.73 -5.79 11.09
CA LYS A 286 -20.38 -7.08 10.77
C LYS A 286 -19.82 -7.78 9.53
N SER A 287 -19.27 -7.03 8.57
CA SER A 287 -18.90 -7.56 7.26
C SER A 287 -17.57 -7.03 6.73
N LEU A 288 -16.81 -6.35 7.56
CA LEU A 288 -15.49 -5.81 7.23
C LEU A 288 -14.57 -5.99 8.43
N ASP A 289 -13.31 -6.25 8.15
CA ASP A 289 -12.27 -6.26 9.17
C ASP A 289 -11.95 -4.83 9.63
N VAL A 290 -11.54 -4.70 10.87
CA VAL A 290 -10.97 -3.47 11.42
C VAL A 290 -9.48 -3.43 11.08
N ASP A 291 -8.95 -2.25 10.77
CA ASP A 291 -7.53 -2.12 10.41
C ASP A 291 -6.66 -1.92 11.66
N SER A 292 -6.96 -0.91 12.50
CA SER A 292 -6.12 -0.57 13.66
C SER A 292 -6.81 0.35 14.64
N VAL A 293 -6.11 0.65 15.75
CA VAL A 293 -6.40 1.75 16.67
C VAL A 293 -5.78 3.05 16.14
N MET A 294 -6.39 4.18 16.48
CA MET A 294 -5.82 5.52 16.30
C MET A 294 -5.32 5.98 17.67
N LEU A 295 -4.03 6.27 17.76
CA LEU A 295 -3.39 6.67 19.02
C LEU A 295 -2.85 8.09 18.93
N GLY A 296 -2.88 8.79 20.04
CA GLY A 296 -2.23 10.08 20.19
C GLY A 296 -0.72 9.97 20.05
N ALA A 297 -0.12 10.91 19.31
CA ALA A 297 1.32 10.97 19.06
C ALA A 297 2.02 12.15 19.77
N LYS A 298 1.24 13.11 20.29
CA LYS A 298 1.74 14.30 20.98
C LYS A 298 2.17 13.98 22.40
N SER A 299 3.05 14.81 22.99
CA SER A 299 3.48 14.64 24.37
C SER A 299 2.30 14.62 25.36
N SER A 300 1.27 15.43 25.08
CA SER A 300 0.07 15.54 25.94
C SER A 300 -0.88 14.34 25.88
N ASN A 301 -0.85 13.54 24.79
CA ASN A 301 -1.78 12.44 24.61
C ASN A 301 -1.13 11.16 24.06
N ARG A 302 0.19 11.00 24.18
CA ARG A 302 0.94 9.87 23.60
C ARG A 302 0.40 8.53 24.09
N GLY A 303 -0.05 7.71 23.12
CA GLY A 303 -0.64 6.40 23.39
C GLY A 303 -2.10 6.42 23.84
N GLN A 304 -2.73 7.60 24.00
CA GLN A 304 -4.16 7.71 24.25
C GLN A 304 -4.95 7.15 23.07
N LEU A 305 -5.98 6.38 23.34
CA LEU A 305 -6.89 5.87 22.31
C LEU A 305 -7.80 7.00 21.79
N LEU A 306 -7.60 7.41 20.54
CA LEU A 306 -8.36 8.47 19.88
C LEU A 306 -9.50 7.94 19.01
N GLY A 307 -9.45 6.65 18.60
CA GLY A 307 -10.44 6.05 17.76
C GLY A 307 -9.96 4.77 17.09
N PHE A 308 -10.67 4.38 16.04
CA PHE A 308 -10.41 3.18 15.26
C PHE A 308 -10.39 3.48 13.77
N SER A 309 -9.59 2.72 13.02
CA SER A 309 -9.56 2.79 11.56
C SER A 309 -10.05 1.47 10.95
N TYR A 310 -10.72 1.58 9.82
CA TYR A 310 -11.16 0.45 9.00
C TYR A 310 -11.24 0.85 7.54
N THR A 311 -11.19 -0.12 6.65
CA THR A 311 -11.34 0.11 5.22
C THR A 311 -12.68 -0.39 4.73
N SER A 312 -13.56 0.56 4.35
CA SER A 312 -14.81 0.27 3.63
C SER A 312 -14.51 0.21 2.13
N LYS A 313 -15.13 1.05 1.31
CA LYS A 313 -14.68 1.32 -0.07
C LYS A 313 -13.39 2.16 -0.11
N HIS A 314 -13.13 2.95 0.91
CA HIS A 314 -11.92 3.74 1.15
C HIS A 314 -11.56 3.70 2.65
N PRO A 315 -10.34 4.07 3.06
CA PRO A 315 -9.96 4.16 4.46
C PRO A 315 -10.92 5.10 5.23
N THR A 316 -11.37 4.66 6.37
CA THR A 316 -12.40 5.34 7.18
C THR A 316 -11.99 5.34 8.65
N ARG A 317 -12.45 6.32 9.41
CA ARG A 317 -12.14 6.51 10.83
C ARG A 317 -13.42 6.56 11.64
N TYR A 318 -13.33 6.01 12.86
CA TYR A 318 -14.34 6.17 13.90
C TYR A 318 -13.64 6.81 15.10
N PHE A 319 -14.05 8.02 15.45
CA PHE A 319 -13.41 8.81 16.50
C PHE A 319 -14.06 8.56 17.86
N LEU A 320 -13.21 8.48 18.89
CA LEU A 320 -13.58 8.52 20.30
C LEU A 320 -13.26 9.87 20.92
N ASP A 321 -12.21 10.54 20.41
CA ASP A 321 -11.78 11.87 20.86
C ASP A 321 -12.45 12.96 20.01
N ALA A 322 -13.24 13.81 20.66
CA ALA A 322 -14.00 14.86 19.98
C ALA A 322 -13.12 15.98 19.41
N ASN A 323 -11.94 16.23 19.97
CA ASN A 323 -11.03 17.24 19.44
C ASN A 323 -10.36 16.74 18.18
N GLU A 324 -9.93 15.47 18.16
CA GLU A 324 -9.34 14.85 16.97
C GLU A 324 -10.38 14.78 15.85
N GLU A 325 -11.63 14.39 16.16
CA GLU A 325 -12.74 14.41 15.21
C GLU A 325 -12.96 15.80 14.62
N ALA A 326 -13.01 16.83 15.45
CA ALA A 326 -13.21 18.22 15.01
C ALA A 326 -12.07 18.71 14.09
N ILE A 327 -10.82 18.34 14.35
CA ILE A 327 -9.67 18.65 13.48
C ILE A 327 -9.86 18.01 12.11
N TYR A 328 -10.18 16.72 12.07
CA TYR A 328 -10.41 16.02 10.80
C TYR A 328 -11.60 16.59 10.04
N GLN A 329 -12.74 16.80 10.69
CA GLN A 329 -13.94 17.39 10.06
C GLN A 329 -13.68 18.79 9.51
N GLY A 330 -12.93 19.63 10.25
CA GLY A 330 -12.57 20.97 9.82
C GLY A 330 -11.69 20.96 8.57
N ILE A 331 -10.76 20.02 8.47
CA ILE A 331 -9.88 19.89 7.31
C ILE A 331 -10.61 19.22 6.15
N GLU A 332 -11.38 18.15 6.39
CA GLU A 332 -12.16 17.47 5.35
C GLU A 332 -13.17 18.40 4.66
N ALA A 333 -13.75 19.35 5.41
CA ALA A 333 -14.63 20.37 4.84
C ALA A 333 -13.96 21.29 3.80
N LEU A 334 -12.63 21.41 3.82
CA LEU A 334 -11.86 22.16 2.81
C LEU A 334 -11.67 21.36 1.51
N PHE A 335 -11.87 20.05 1.55
CA PHE A 335 -11.60 19.14 0.44
C PHE A 335 -12.80 18.21 0.18
N PRO A 336 -13.93 18.75 -0.26
CA PRO A 336 -15.11 17.95 -0.56
C PRO A 336 -14.76 16.88 -1.62
N ASP A 337 -15.28 15.68 -1.44
CA ASP A 337 -15.09 14.53 -2.32
C ASP A 337 -13.64 13.99 -2.39
N LYS A 338 -12.76 14.44 -1.48
CA LYS A 338 -11.41 13.89 -1.35
C LYS A 338 -11.22 13.15 -0.04
N PHE A 339 -10.40 12.15 -0.09
CA PHE A 339 -9.88 11.49 1.09
C PHE A 339 -8.72 12.31 1.67
N VAL A 340 -8.79 12.61 2.96
CA VAL A 340 -7.82 13.43 3.68
C VAL A 340 -6.98 12.55 4.61
N SER A 341 -5.65 12.73 4.58
CA SER A 341 -4.73 12.14 5.54
C SER A 341 -3.84 13.23 6.15
N LEU A 342 -3.77 13.29 7.47
CA LEU A 342 -2.81 14.12 8.19
C LEU A 342 -1.53 13.30 8.31
N VAL A 343 -0.56 13.58 7.43
CA VAL A 343 0.64 12.73 7.29
C VAL A 343 1.79 13.13 8.20
N SER A 344 1.77 14.38 8.71
CA SER A 344 2.73 14.86 9.70
C SER A 344 2.15 16.06 10.44
N ARG A 345 2.45 16.22 11.73
CA ARG A 345 1.90 17.30 12.57
C ARG A 345 2.93 17.77 13.61
N SER A 346 2.96 19.07 13.87
CA SER A 346 3.66 19.63 15.03
C SER A 346 2.91 19.33 16.33
N GLU A 347 3.61 19.45 17.47
CA GLU A 347 3.07 19.20 18.81
C GLU A 347 1.81 20.03 19.12
N ASP A 348 1.78 21.27 18.64
CA ASP A 348 0.71 22.26 18.89
C ASP A 348 -0.34 22.33 17.76
N ASP A 349 -0.21 21.48 16.70
CA ASP A 349 -0.99 21.54 15.46
C ASP A 349 -0.89 22.87 14.70
N ASN A 350 0.13 23.66 14.91
CA ASN A 350 0.33 24.87 14.14
C ASN A 350 0.98 24.61 12.78
N ALA A 351 1.54 23.42 12.57
CA ALA A 351 1.99 22.95 11.28
C ALA A 351 1.45 21.53 11.05
N ILE A 352 0.53 21.38 10.10
CA ILE A 352 -0.06 20.10 9.72
C ILE A 352 0.17 19.87 8.22
N VAL A 353 0.87 18.79 7.88
CA VAL A 353 0.97 18.33 6.49
C VAL A 353 -0.22 17.46 6.16
N ILE A 354 -0.98 17.89 5.16
CA ILE A 354 -2.18 17.23 4.69
C ILE A 354 -1.89 16.62 3.32
N ARG A 355 -2.27 15.37 3.13
CA ARG A 355 -2.36 14.72 1.83
C ARG A 355 -3.81 14.47 1.48
N THR A 356 -4.21 14.89 0.29
CA THR A 356 -5.52 14.55 -0.28
C THR A 356 -5.36 13.56 -1.42
N SER A 357 -6.39 12.74 -1.67
CA SER A 357 -6.47 11.85 -2.82
C SER A 357 -7.92 11.44 -3.08
N SER A 358 -8.22 10.90 -4.26
CA SER A 358 -9.48 10.22 -4.56
C SER A 358 -9.26 9.21 -5.67
N ASP A 359 -10.30 8.58 -6.18
CA ASP A 359 -10.24 7.77 -7.39
C ASP A 359 -9.81 8.57 -8.64
N LYS A 360 -10.04 9.89 -8.64
CA LYS A 360 -9.66 10.82 -9.71
C LYS A 360 -8.58 11.83 -9.31
N ASP A 361 -7.86 11.57 -8.23
CA ASP A 361 -6.75 12.43 -7.77
C ASP A 361 -5.60 11.55 -7.28
N PRO A 362 -4.47 11.51 -8.00
CA PRO A 362 -3.28 10.76 -7.59
C PRO A 362 -2.72 11.18 -6.23
N GLY A 363 -3.02 12.39 -5.79
CA GLY A 363 -2.65 12.95 -4.50
C GLY A 363 -2.04 14.33 -4.60
N SER A 364 -2.42 15.17 -3.66
CA SER A 364 -1.91 16.54 -3.50
C SER A 364 -1.48 16.76 -2.05
N TYR A 365 -0.48 17.58 -1.84
CA TYR A 365 0.06 17.91 -0.52
C TYR A 365 -0.15 19.37 -0.19
N TYR A 366 -0.49 19.63 1.07
CA TYR A 366 -0.72 20.97 1.61
C TYR A 366 -0.06 21.10 2.98
N LEU A 367 0.32 22.33 3.34
CA LEU A 367 0.68 22.70 4.71
C LEU A 367 -0.44 23.59 5.28
N MET A 368 -1.03 23.20 6.38
CA MET A 368 -1.87 24.07 7.18
C MET A 368 -1.04 24.68 8.29
N SER A 369 -1.00 26.00 8.35
CA SER A 369 -0.30 26.78 9.35
C SER A 369 -1.28 27.51 10.24
N ASP A 370 -0.99 27.57 11.56
CA ASP A 370 -1.80 28.28 12.57
C ASP A 370 -3.28 27.93 12.53
N LYS A 371 -3.63 26.71 12.09
CA LYS A 371 -5.00 26.19 11.94
C LYS A 371 -5.89 27.06 11.01
N LYS A 372 -5.30 27.88 10.15
CA LYS A 372 -6.00 28.87 9.31
C LYS A 372 -5.47 28.99 7.89
N LYS A 373 -4.15 29.06 7.73
CA LYS A 373 -3.53 29.26 6.42
C LYS A 373 -3.28 27.90 5.77
N LEU A 374 -3.74 27.71 4.55
CA LEU A 374 -3.54 26.50 3.76
C LEU A 374 -2.66 26.83 2.54
N ASP A 375 -1.45 26.31 2.54
CA ASP A 375 -0.50 26.46 1.44
C ASP A 375 -0.41 25.16 0.63
N PHE A 376 -0.53 25.27 -0.69
CA PHE A 376 -0.34 24.14 -1.61
C PHE A 376 1.14 23.84 -1.79
N LEU A 377 1.57 22.59 -1.58
CA LEU A 377 2.96 22.16 -1.67
C LEU A 377 3.29 21.49 -3.01
N GLY A 378 2.35 20.76 -3.59
CA GLY A 378 2.53 20.07 -4.86
C GLY A 378 1.62 18.88 -5.05
N GLU A 379 1.64 18.34 -6.26
CA GLU A 379 0.90 17.14 -6.69
C GLU A 379 1.83 15.97 -6.93
N ARG A 380 1.32 14.75 -6.75
CA ARG A 380 2.05 13.52 -7.14
C ARG A 380 2.22 13.42 -8.65
N SER A 381 1.16 13.71 -9.40
CA SER A 381 1.13 13.58 -10.86
C SER A 381 0.56 14.83 -11.51
N PRO A 382 1.36 15.89 -11.68
CA PRO A 382 0.88 17.21 -12.13
C PRO A 382 0.23 17.23 -13.52
N LEU A 383 0.56 16.24 -14.37
CA LEU A 383 0.00 16.12 -15.72
C LEU A 383 -1.42 15.51 -15.72
N ILE A 384 -1.80 14.82 -14.64
CA ILE A 384 -3.09 14.15 -14.52
C ILE A 384 -4.05 15.08 -13.76
N LYS A 385 -5.18 15.41 -14.38
CA LYS A 385 -6.24 16.21 -13.78
C LYS A 385 -7.52 15.39 -13.64
N PRO A 386 -8.40 15.71 -12.67
CA PRO A 386 -9.63 14.93 -12.44
C PRO A 386 -10.51 14.76 -13.68
N GLU A 387 -10.55 15.75 -14.55
CA GLU A 387 -11.29 15.70 -15.82
C GLU A 387 -10.74 14.69 -16.83
N HIS A 388 -9.53 14.19 -16.68
CA HIS A 388 -8.96 13.14 -17.52
C HIS A 388 -9.35 11.74 -17.05
N LEU A 389 -9.78 11.61 -15.81
CA LEU A 389 -9.97 10.34 -15.12
C LEU A 389 -11.44 9.93 -15.05
N SER A 390 -11.67 8.70 -14.68
CA SER A 390 -12.97 8.04 -14.63
C SER A 390 -13.42 7.76 -13.18
N ASP A 391 -14.72 7.75 -12.95
CA ASP A 391 -15.29 7.41 -11.64
C ASP A 391 -15.13 5.93 -11.33
N VAL A 392 -14.80 5.62 -10.09
CA VAL A 392 -14.74 4.25 -9.58
C VAL A 392 -15.99 3.94 -8.75
N LYS A 393 -16.69 2.87 -9.11
CA LYS A 393 -17.92 2.41 -8.44
C LYS A 393 -17.66 1.13 -7.67
N PHE A 394 -18.07 1.10 -6.42
CA PHE A 394 -18.12 -0.13 -5.64
C PHE A 394 -19.40 -0.90 -5.95
N VAL A 395 -19.28 -2.19 -6.26
CA VAL A 395 -20.39 -3.12 -6.52
C VAL A 395 -20.19 -4.43 -5.78
N LYS A 396 -21.24 -5.25 -5.73
CA LYS A 396 -21.17 -6.67 -5.35
C LYS A 396 -21.89 -7.47 -6.41
N TYR A 397 -21.25 -8.48 -6.96
CA TYR A 397 -21.89 -9.45 -7.84
C TYR A 397 -22.00 -10.82 -7.16
N THR A 398 -22.77 -11.72 -7.74
CA THR A 398 -22.94 -13.08 -7.26
C THR A 398 -22.16 -14.03 -8.15
N ALA A 399 -21.16 -14.69 -7.60
CA ALA A 399 -20.45 -15.76 -8.29
C ALA A 399 -21.39 -16.96 -8.55
N ARG A 400 -21.03 -17.81 -9.50
CA ARG A 400 -21.82 -18.97 -9.95
C ARG A 400 -22.18 -19.95 -8.83
N ASP A 401 -21.39 -19.99 -7.76
CA ASP A 401 -21.65 -20.80 -6.57
C ASP A 401 -22.47 -20.08 -5.49
N GLY A 402 -22.93 -18.86 -5.76
CA GLY A 402 -23.77 -18.05 -4.88
C GLY A 402 -23.01 -17.10 -3.95
N ARG A 403 -21.67 -17.13 -3.91
CA ARG A 403 -20.87 -16.22 -3.09
C ARG A 403 -21.00 -14.78 -3.59
N LYS A 404 -21.14 -13.85 -2.64
CA LYS A 404 -21.14 -12.40 -2.93
C LYS A 404 -19.72 -11.88 -2.99
N ILE A 405 -19.29 -11.43 -4.16
CA ILE A 405 -17.94 -10.92 -4.40
C ILE A 405 -18.00 -9.40 -4.50
N PRO A 406 -17.28 -8.65 -3.66
CA PRO A 406 -17.10 -7.22 -3.82
C PRO A 406 -16.23 -6.93 -5.04
N ALA A 407 -16.47 -5.80 -5.72
CA ALA A 407 -15.62 -5.37 -6.83
C ALA A 407 -15.65 -3.85 -6.98
N TYR A 408 -14.62 -3.33 -7.66
CA TYR A 408 -14.56 -1.94 -8.09
C TYR A 408 -14.64 -1.88 -9.61
N ILE A 409 -15.41 -0.93 -10.14
CA ILE A 409 -15.58 -0.74 -11.58
C ILE A 409 -15.13 0.67 -11.92
N THR A 410 -14.12 0.80 -12.79
CA THR A 410 -13.73 2.07 -13.40
C THR A 410 -14.41 2.17 -14.75
N VAL A 411 -15.31 3.15 -14.88
CA VAL A 411 -16.17 3.28 -16.07
C VAL A 411 -15.60 4.35 -17.00
N PRO A 412 -15.19 4.02 -18.23
CA PRO A 412 -14.65 5.00 -19.15
C PRO A 412 -15.70 6.05 -19.55
N LYS A 413 -15.24 7.18 -20.05
CA LYS A 413 -16.12 8.20 -20.60
C LYS A 413 -16.77 7.72 -21.90
N GLY A 414 -18.00 8.16 -22.13
CA GLY A 414 -18.74 7.80 -23.32
C GLY A 414 -19.93 6.90 -23.05
N LYS A 415 -20.38 6.20 -24.09
CA LYS A 415 -21.58 5.34 -24.06
C LYS A 415 -21.19 3.91 -24.42
N GLY A 416 -21.46 2.97 -23.50
CA GLY A 416 -21.22 1.55 -23.71
C GLY A 416 -22.20 0.87 -24.69
N PRO A 417 -22.12 -0.47 -24.87
CA PRO A 417 -21.18 -1.35 -24.15
C PRO A 417 -19.72 -1.11 -24.53
N PHE A 418 -18.82 -1.24 -23.54
CA PHE A 418 -17.38 -0.99 -23.71
C PHE A 418 -16.60 -2.30 -23.87
N PRO A 419 -15.41 -2.30 -24.50
CA PRO A 419 -14.44 -3.36 -24.31
C PRO A 419 -14.06 -3.42 -22.83
N ALA A 420 -13.87 -4.61 -22.26
CA ALA A 420 -13.73 -4.80 -20.83
C ALA A 420 -12.42 -5.49 -20.46
N VAL A 421 -11.84 -5.06 -19.34
CA VAL A 421 -10.69 -5.70 -18.72
C VAL A 421 -11.06 -6.14 -17.31
N VAL A 422 -10.97 -7.45 -17.06
CA VAL A 422 -10.97 -7.98 -15.68
C VAL A 422 -9.55 -7.84 -15.14
N MET A 423 -9.41 -7.13 -14.03
CA MET A 423 -8.10 -6.82 -13.44
C MET A 423 -8.02 -7.36 -12.01
N PRO A 424 -7.74 -8.66 -11.82
CA PRO A 424 -7.51 -9.23 -10.50
C PRO A 424 -6.23 -8.67 -9.89
N HIS A 425 -6.32 -8.25 -8.62
CA HIS A 425 -5.16 -7.76 -7.88
C HIS A 425 -4.13 -8.84 -7.56
N GLY A 426 -2.92 -8.44 -7.22
CA GLY A 426 -1.85 -9.33 -6.74
C GLY A 426 -2.13 -9.87 -5.33
N GLY A 427 -1.17 -10.55 -4.76
CA GLY A 427 -1.27 -11.11 -3.41
C GLY A 427 -1.28 -12.64 -3.38
N PRO A 428 -2.43 -13.35 -3.23
CA PRO A 428 -3.84 -12.92 -3.26
C PRO A 428 -4.40 -12.32 -1.97
N TRP A 429 -3.69 -12.41 -0.86
CA TRP A 429 -4.11 -12.05 0.50
C TRP A 429 -3.99 -10.53 0.76
N VAL A 430 -4.56 -9.73 -0.14
CA VAL A 430 -4.69 -8.27 -0.07
C VAL A 430 -6.07 -7.87 -0.57
N ARG A 431 -6.34 -6.59 -0.74
CA ARG A 431 -7.54 -6.05 -1.36
C ARG A 431 -7.25 -4.76 -2.10
N ASP A 432 -8.09 -4.42 -3.08
CA ASP A 432 -8.15 -3.07 -3.63
C ASP A 432 -9.03 -2.16 -2.76
N VAL A 433 -8.92 -0.87 -3.02
CA VAL A 433 -9.70 0.20 -2.38
C VAL A 433 -10.01 1.28 -3.41
N VAL A 434 -11.01 2.12 -3.14
CA VAL A 434 -11.32 3.29 -3.99
C VAL A 434 -10.31 4.39 -3.70
N ILE A 435 -9.23 4.35 -4.45
CA ILE A 435 -8.17 5.38 -4.54
C ILE A 435 -7.78 5.52 -6.01
N TYR A 436 -6.93 6.48 -6.34
CA TYR A 436 -6.32 6.51 -7.66
C TYR A 436 -5.52 5.23 -7.91
N ASP A 437 -5.97 4.45 -8.87
CA ASP A 437 -5.26 3.29 -9.41
C ASP A 437 -4.78 3.61 -10.83
N GLU A 438 -3.47 3.61 -11.02
CA GLU A 438 -2.84 4.05 -12.27
C GLU A 438 -3.25 3.19 -13.47
N TRP A 439 -3.36 1.87 -13.27
CA TRP A 439 -3.65 0.95 -14.37
C TRP A 439 -5.12 0.97 -14.78
N SER A 440 -6.04 0.95 -13.82
CA SER A 440 -7.47 1.04 -14.13
C SER A 440 -7.81 2.38 -14.76
N GLN A 441 -7.18 3.47 -14.33
CA GLN A 441 -7.38 4.80 -14.91
C GLN A 441 -6.73 4.95 -16.29
N LEU A 442 -5.54 4.38 -16.51
CA LEU A 442 -4.92 4.30 -17.85
C LEU A 442 -5.84 3.57 -18.84
N LEU A 443 -6.33 2.40 -18.46
CA LEU A 443 -7.21 1.59 -19.30
C LEU A 443 -8.55 2.30 -19.57
N ALA A 444 -9.15 2.91 -18.54
CA ALA A 444 -10.40 3.65 -18.71
C ALA A 444 -10.22 4.90 -19.57
N HIS A 445 -9.08 5.57 -19.47
CA HIS A 445 -8.72 6.69 -20.37
C HIS A 445 -8.66 6.27 -21.83
N HIS A 446 -8.29 5.02 -22.10
CA HIS A 446 -8.25 4.43 -23.44
C HIS A 446 -9.56 3.72 -23.86
N GLY A 447 -10.64 3.90 -23.07
CA GLY A 447 -11.99 3.44 -23.44
C GLY A 447 -12.36 2.04 -22.96
N TYR A 448 -11.56 1.40 -22.12
CA TYR A 448 -11.86 0.09 -21.53
C TYR A 448 -12.60 0.25 -20.20
N ILE A 449 -13.70 -0.46 -20.00
CA ILE A 449 -14.28 -0.63 -18.67
C ILE A 449 -13.45 -1.64 -17.89
N VAL A 450 -13.04 -1.28 -16.67
CA VAL A 450 -12.21 -2.15 -15.84
C VAL A 450 -13.01 -2.63 -14.64
N ILE A 451 -12.99 -3.92 -14.35
CA ILE A 451 -13.52 -4.49 -13.11
C ILE A 451 -12.40 -5.15 -12.31
N GLN A 452 -12.29 -4.74 -11.04
CA GLN A 452 -11.31 -5.24 -10.05
C GLN A 452 -12.06 -6.08 -9.01
N PRO A 453 -12.19 -7.41 -9.24
CA PRO A 453 -12.87 -8.29 -8.30
C PRO A 453 -12.04 -8.49 -7.04
N GLN A 454 -12.68 -8.40 -5.88
CA GLN A 454 -12.13 -8.83 -4.60
C GLN A 454 -12.47 -10.31 -4.42
N TYR A 455 -11.86 -11.14 -5.26
CA TYR A 455 -12.12 -12.58 -5.35
C TYR A 455 -11.89 -13.26 -4.00
N ARG A 456 -12.50 -14.44 -3.78
CA ARG A 456 -12.25 -15.22 -2.55
C ARG A 456 -10.74 -15.39 -2.30
N GLY A 457 -10.31 -15.21 -1.06
CA GLY A 457 -8.90 -15.12 -0.68
C GLY A 457 -8.43 -13.69 -0.42
N SER A 458 -9.16 -12.65 -0.90
CA SER A 458 -8.89 -11.27 -0.56
C SER A 458 -9.15 -11.01 0.93
N THR A 459 -8.34 -10.13 1.55
CA THR A 459 -8.46 -9.75 2.96
C THR A 459 -9.41 -8.58 3.18
N GLY A 460 -9.80 -8.34 4.44
CA GLY A 460 -10.63 -7.19 4.81
C GLY A 460 -12.13 -7.43 4.75
N PHE A 461 -12.56 -8.63 4.35
CA PHE A 461 -13.98 -9.02 4.20
C PHE A 461 -14.39 -10.19 5.10
N GLY A 462 -13.63 -10.42 6.16
CA GLY A 462 -13.85 -11.50 7.11
C GLY A 462 -13.10 -12.79 6.77
N LEU A 463 -13.04 -13.66 7.74
CA LEU A 463 -12.27 -14.89 7.75
C LEU A 463 -12.83 -15.92 6.75
N ASP A 464 -14.17 -16.00 6.60
CA ASP A 464 -14.82 -16.88 5.63
C ASP A 464 -14.44 -16.52 4.19
N HIS A 465 -14.43 -15.22 3.86
CA HIS A 465 -14.03 -14.78 2.52
C HIS A 465 -12.54 -15.05 2.25
N TRP A 466 -11.68 -14.80 3.23
CA TRP A 466 -10.25 -15.06 3.13
C TRP A 466 -9.94 -16.55 2.98
N LYS A 467 -10.49 -17.40 3.85
CA LYS A 467 -10.27 -18.87 3.83
C LYS A 467 -10.89 -19.55 2.61
N ALA A 468 -11.93 -18.98 2.02
CA ALA A 468 -12.57 -19.54 0.82
C ALA A 468 -11.62 -19.62 -0.40
N GLY A 469 -10.53 -18.86 -0.41
CA GLY A 469 -9.48 -18.93 -1.45
C GLY A 469 -8.46 -20.05 -1.23
N ASP A 470 -8.46 -20.73 -0.09
CA ASP A 470 -7.46 -21.72 0.24
C ASP A 470 -7.53 -22.93 -0.68
N LYS A 471 -6.40 -23.22 -1.33
CA LYS A 471 -6.27 -24.34 -2.28
C LYS A 471 -7.22 -24.24 -3.47
N LYS A 472 -7.61 -22.99 -3.85
CA LYS A 472 -8.56 -22.70 -4.94
C LYS A 472 -7.94 -21.92 -6.09
N TRP A 473 -6.62 -21.89 -6.16
CA TRP A 473 -5.89 -21.18 -7.22
C TRP A 473 -6.23 -21.76 -8.60
N GLY A 474 -6.68 -20.91 -9.54
CA GLY A 474 -7.12 -21.31 -10.88
C GLY A 474 -8.43 -22.09 -10.93
N LEU A 475 -9.05 -22.34 -9.77
CA LEU A 475 -10.34 -23.01 -9.62
C LEU A 475 -11.43 -21.97 -9.31
N GLU A 476 -12.07 -22.06 -8.14
CA GLU A 476 -13.15 -21.13 -7.76
C GLU A 476 -12.67 -19.67 -7.64
N MET A 477 -11.40 -19.41 -7.33
CA MET A 477 -10.82 -18.05 -7.41
C MET A 477 -10.83 -17.50 -8.84
N GLN A 478 -10.64 -18.37 -9.86
CA GLN A 478 -10.76 -17.98 -11.25
C GLN A 478 -12.22 -17.85 -11.68
N ASP A 479 -13.13 -18.68 -11.13
CA ASP A 479 -14.56 -18.52 -11.35
C ASP A 479 -15.05 -17.13 -10.91
N ASP A 480 -14.57 -16.63 -9.78
CA ASP A 480 -14.90 -15.27 -9.33
C ASP A 480 -14.47 -14.20 -10.36
N ASN A 481 -13.27 -14.35 -10.94
CA ASN A 481 -12.79 -13.42 -11.97
C ASN A 481 -13.62 -13.49 -13.26
N ASP A 482 -13.95 -14.69 -13.71
CA ASP A 482 -14.75 -14.88 -14.92
C ASP A 482 -16.18 -14.35 -14.73
N ASP A 483 -16.77 -14.59 -13.55
CA ASP A 483 -18.10 -14.09 -13.21
C ASP A 483 -18.15 -12.55 -13.07
N ALA A 484 -17.02 -11.91 -12.76
CA ALA A 484 -16.90 -10.45 -12.82
C ALA A 484 -17.08 -9.90 -14.24
N ALA A 485 -16.48 -10.55 -15.25
CA ALA A 485 -16.67 -10.19 -16.66
C ALA A 485 -18.13 -10.40 -17.07
N LEU A 486 -18.69 -11.57 -16.75
CA LEU A 486 -20.08 -11.90 -17.08
C LEU A 486 -21.07 -10.95 -16.42
N TYR A 487 -20.78 -10.49 -15.20
CA TYR A 487 -21.58 -9.45 -14.53
C TYR A 487 -21.61 -8.14 -15.35
N LEU A 488 -20.48 -7.68 -15.88
CA LEU A 488 -20.46 -6.47 -16.73
C LEU A 488 -21.29 -6.66 -18.01
N VAL A 489 -21.22 -7.84 -18.63
CA VAL A 489 -22.01 -8.18 -19.82
C VAL A 489 -23.51 -8.22 -19.50
N GLU A 490 -23.90 -8.89 -18.41
CA GLU A 490 -25.29 -8.95 -17.93
C GLU A 490 -25.88 -7.56 -17.67
N LYS A 491 -25.07 -6.64 -17.14
CA LYS A 491 -25.48 -5.24 -16.92
C LYS A 491 -25.50 -4.38 -18.18
N GLY A 492 -25.12 -4.92 -19.34
CA GLY A 492 -25.03 -4.18 -20.59
C GLY A 492 -23.92 -3.13 -20.61
N LEU A 493 -22.94 -3.27 -19.72
CA LEU A 493 -21.80 -2.36 -19.60
C LEU A 493 -20.63 -2.78 -20.49
N ALA A 494 -20.44 -4.09 -20.68
CA ALA A 494 -19.36 -4.65 -21.49
C ALA A 494 -19.87 -5.37 -22.75
N ASP A 495 -19.07 -5.26 -23.81
CA ASP A 495 -19.22 -6.07 -25.02
C ASP A 495 -18.68 -7.49 -24.76
N LYS A 496 -19.54 -8.50 -24.87
CA LYS A 496 -19.19 -9.90 -24.62
C LYS A 496 -18.09 -10.45 -25.53
N ASP A 497 -17.91 -9.84 -26.69
CA ASP A 497 -16.94 -10.26 -27.71
C ASP A 497 -15.62 -9.48 -27.61
N LYS A 498 -15.45 -8.66 -26.53
CA LYS A 498 -14.27 -7.83 -26.24
C LYS A 498 -13.90 -7.86 -24.76
N LEU A 499 -13.72 -9.06 -24.24
CA LEU A 499 -13.33 -9.28 -22.85
C LEU A 499 -11.85 -9.66 -22.77
N ALA A 500 -11.09 -8.98 -21.94
CA ALA A 500 -9.70 -9.30 -21.67
C ALA A 500 -9.51 -9.53 -20.17
N ILE A 501 -8.46 -10.27 -19.79
CA ILE A 501 -7.97 -10.37 -18.43
C ILE A 501 -6.54 -9.85 -18.36
N PHE A 502 -6.29 -8.93 -17.44
CA PHE A 502 -4.97 -8.37 -17.17
C PHE A 502 -4.70 -8.36 -15.67
N GLY A 503 -3.54 -8.82 -15.25
CA GLY A 503 -3.14 -8.70 -13.85
C GLY A 503 -1.64 -8.87 -13.65
N TRP A 504 -1.20 -8.54 -12.43
CA TRP A 504 0.20 -8.57 -12.02
C TRP A 504 0.40 -9.50 -10.82
N SER A 505 1.52 -10.22 -10.76
CA SER A 505 1.83 -11.15 -9.67
C SER A 505 0.80 -12.30 -9.58
N TYR A 506 0.04 -12.42 -8.48
CA TYR A 506 -1.10 -13.34 -8.45
C TYR A 506 -2.13 -13.01 -9.55
N GLY A 507 -2.39 -11.71 -9.83
CA GLY A 507 -3.24 -11.31 -10.94
C GLY A 507 -2.70 -11.78 -12.29
N GLY A 508 -1.38 -11.78 -12.48
CA GLY A 508 -0.71 -12.38 -13.64
C GLY A 508 -0.89 -13.90 -13.70
N TYR A 509 -0.83 -14.58 -12.57
CA TYR A 509 -1.19 -16.00 -12.46
C TYR A 509 -2.66 -16.23 -12.89
N ALA A 510 -3.59 -15.39 -12.43
CA ALA A 510 -5.00 -15.47 -12.82
C ALA A 510 -5.20 -15.25 -14.31
N ALA A 511 -4.42 -14.35 -14.92
CA ALA A 511 -4.43 -14.15 -16.37
C ALA A 511 -3.93 -15.38 -17.12
N PHE A 512 -2.84 -16.03 -16.66
CA PHE A 512 -2.41 -17.32 -17.21
C PHE A 512 -3.50 -18.39 -17.05
N ALA A 513 -4.04 -18.56 -15.85
CA ALA A 513 -5.05 -19.59 -15.58
C ALA A 513 -6.32 -19.36 -16.42
N GLY A 514 -6.78 -18.11 -16.53
CA GLY A 514 -7.94 -17.73 -17.36
C GLY A 514 -7.76 -18.09 -18.83
N SER A 515 -6.56 -17.84 -19.38
CA SER A 515 -6.25 -18.09 -20.81
C SER A 515 -6.25 -19.57 -21.23
N MET A 516 -6.26 -20.50 -20.25
CA MET A 516 -6.15 -21.95 -20.48
C MET A 516 -7.44 -22.69 -20.16
N ARG A 517 -8.49 -22.01 -19.73
CA ARG A 517 -9.76 -22.68 -19.40
C ARG A 517 -10.47 -23.16 -20.66
N LYS A 518 -11.06 -24.36 -20.61
CA LYS A 518 -11.83 -24.91 -21.72
C LYS A 518 -13.03 -24.04 -22.10
N ASN A 519 -13.67 -23.44 -21.12
CA ASN A 519 -14.80 -22.52 -21.30
C ASN A 519 -14.30 -21.06 -21.14
N ASN A 520 -13.21 -20.73 -21.81
CA ASN A 520 -12.66 -19.39 -21.78
C ASN A 520 -13.64 -18.37 -22.35
N ILE A 521 -13.75 -17.23 -21.69
CA ILE A 521 -14.63 -16.12 -22.08
C ILE A 521 -13.85 -14.91 -22.60
N TYR A 522 -12.52 -14.93 -22.45
CA TYR A 522 -11.64 -13.82 -22.85
C TYR A 522 -11.19 -13.98 -24.30
N GLN A 523 -11.05 -12.87 -25.00
CA GLN A 523 -10.48 -12.81 -26.35
C GLN A 523 -8.96 -12.75 -26.33
N CYS A 524 -8.38 -12.23 -25.22
CA CYS A 524 -6.95 -12.19 -25.01
C CYS A 524 -6.62 -12.15 -23.51
N SER A 525 -5.34 -12.40 -23.18
CA SER A 525 -4.82 -12.35 -21.80
C SER A 525 -3.51 -11.60 -21.73
N ILE A 526 -3.30 -10.88 -20.62
CA ILE A 526 -2.07 -10.15 -20.31
C ILE A 526 -1.61 -10.53 -18.89
N ALA A 527 -0.45 -11.17 -18.79
CA ALA A 527 0.11 -11.65 -17.54
C ALA A 527 1.41 -10.91 -17.18
N GLY A 528 1.34 -10.03 -16.19
CA GLY A 528 2.50 -9.32 -15.66
C GLY A 528 3.10 -10.03 -14.46
N ALA A 529 4.41 -10.30 -14.43
CA ALA A 529 5.18 -10.90 -13.35
C ALA A 529 4.45 -12.08 -12.67
N GLY A 530 3.76 -12.90 -13.47
CA GLY A 530 2.83 -13.92 -13.00
C GLY A 530 3.53 -15.22 -12.60
N VAL A 531 2.89 -15.95 -11.67
CA VAL A 531 3.33 -17.29 -11.27
C VAL A 531 2.83 -18.31 -12.30
N THR A 532 3.72 -19.16 -12.80
CA THR A 532 3.38 -20.23 -13.75
C THR A 532 3.52 -21.63 -13.16
N ASP A 533 4.39 -21.79 -12.16
CA ASP A 533 4.67 -23.04 -11.46
C ASP A 533 4.42 -22.87 -9.95
N LEU A 534 3.29 -23.42 -9.46
CA LEU A 534 2.91 -23.33 -8.05
C LEU A 534 3.86 -24.08 -7.12
N SER A 535 4.43 -25.21 -7.59
CA SER A 535 5.37 -25.99 -6.78
C SER A 535 6.67 -25.23 -6.57
N ARG A 536 7.19 -24.63 -7.64
CA ARG A 536 8.42 -23.84 -7.60
C ARG A 536 8.26 -22.60 -6.72
N ILE A 537 7.20 -21.81 -6.91
CA ILE A 537 6.99 -20.59 -6.10
C ILE A 537 6.77 -20.92 -4.63
N THR A 538 6.09 -22.02 -4.33
CA THR A 538 5.90 -22.49 -2.96
C THR A 538 7.24 -22.84 -2.31
N ALA A 539 8.14 -23.50 -3.04
CA ALA A 539 9.45 -23.86 -2.52
C ALA A 539 10.38 -22.65 -2.34
N THR A 540 10.39 -21.72 -3.29
CA THR A 540 11.34 -20.59 -3.32
C THR A 540 10.87 -19.39 -2.50
N LEU A 541 9.65 -18.90 -2.70
CA LEU A 541 9.14 -17.70 -2.06
C LEU A 541 8.43 -18.00 -0.73
N PHE A 542 7.35 -18.79 -0.81
CA PHE A 542 6.51 -19.02 0.38
C PHE A 542 7.18 -19.93 1.39
N GLY A 543 8.03 -20.86 0.95
CA GLY A 543 8.82 -21.71 1.84
C GLY A 543 10.05 -21.00 2.45
N ALA A 544 10.50 -19.89 1.89
CA ALA A 544 11.70 -19.20 2.35
C ALA A 544 11.50 -18.45 3.67
N SER A 545 10.33 -17.83 3.88
CA SER A 545 10.04 -17.08 5.09
C SER A 545 9.24 -17.91 6.10
N ARG A 546 9.35 -17.56 7.40
CA ARG A 546 8.57 -18.19 8.47
C ARG A 546 7.08 -17.93 8.29
N TYR A 547 6.71 -16.68 8.00
CA TYR A 547 5.34 -16.29 7.70
C TYR A 547 4.79 -17.05 6.48
N GLY A 548 5.56 -17.11 5.41
CA GLY A 548 5.18 -17.84 4.20
C GLY A 548 4.90 -19.31 4.46
N ARG A 549 5.74 -19.99 5.24
CA ARG A 549 5.53 -21.42 5.58
C ARG A 549 4.26 -21.67 6.40
N ILE A 550 3.89 -20.72 7.27
CA ILE A 550 2.73 -20.87 8.15
C ILE A 550 1.45 -20.47 7.44
N TYR A 551 1.40 -19.31 6.84
CA TYR A 551 0.15 -18.71 6.37
C TYR A 551 -0.09 -18.86 4.87
N GLN A 552 0.97 -18.96 4.05
CA GLN A 552 0.86 -18.90 2.60
C GLN A 552 1.03 -20.27 1.92
N ALA A 553 2.16 -20.92 2.09
CA ALA A 553 2.47 -22.18 1.43
C ALA A 553 1.40 -23.29 1.57
N PRO A 554 0.75 -23.48 2.74
CA PRO A 554 -0.28 -24.50 2.88
C PRO A 554 -1.55 -24.25 2.05
N THR A 555 -1.76 -23.01 1.60
CA THR A 555 -2.96 -22.57 0.87
C THR A 555 -2.76 -22.51 -0.63
N VAL A 556 -1.50 -22.51 -1.10
CA VAL A 556 -1.13 -22.41 -2.51
C VAL A 556 -1.22 -23.79 -3.15
N LYS A 557 -2.42 -24.16 -3.59
CA LYS A 557 -2.69 -25.35 -4.39
C LYS A 557 -3.77 -25.04 -5.43
N GLY A 558 -3.70 -25.75 -6.55
CA GLY A 558 -4.67 -25.59 -7.64
C GLY A 558 -4.03 -25.86 -8.99
N VAL A 559 -4.38 -25.08 -10.00
CA VAL A 559 -3.87 -25.22 -11.37
C VAL A 559 -2.50 -24.59 -11.49
N SER A 560 -1.52 -25.35 -11.96
CA SER A 560 -0.17 -24.86 -12.27
C SER A 560 -0.10 -24.56 -13.76
N PRO A 561 -0.07 -23.30 -14.23
CA PRO A 561 -0.14 -22.96 -15.65
C PRO A 561 0.88 -23.70 -16.53
N ILE A 562 2.09 -23.94 -16.02
CA ILE A 562 3.15 -24.65 -16.77
C ILE A 562 2.75 -26.09 -17.16
N GLU A 563 1.85 -26.72 -16.43
CA GLU A 563 1.34 -28.07 -16.71
C GLU A 563 0.24 -28.06 -17.78
N HIS A 564 -0.30 -26.86 -18.10
CA HIS A 564 -1.46 -26.66 -18.97
C HIS A 564 -1.14 -25.84 -20.23
N VAL A 565 0.11 -25.64 -20.59
CA VAL A 565 0.54 -24.81 -21.74
C VAL A 565 -0.17 -25.20 -23.04
N LYS A 566 -0.41 -26.51 -23.27
CA LYS A 566 -1.14 -27.03 -24.42
C LYS A 566 -2.57 -26.49 -24.52
N ASP A 567 -3.19 -26.17 -23.40
CA ASP A 567 -4.57 -25.72 -23.29
C ASP A 567 -4.74 -24.21 -23.57
N LEU A 568 -3.63 -23.46 -23.72
CA LEU A 568 -3.68 -22.05 -24.13
C LEU A 568 -4.46 -21.91 -25.45
N ASN A 569 -5.53 -21.10 -25.40
CA ASN A 569 -6.51 -20.98 -26.49
C ASN A 569 -6.83 -19.53 -26.87
N VAL A 570 -6.11 -18.54 -26.33
CA VAL A 570 -6.20 -17.12 -26.69
C VAL A 570 -4.81 -16.49 -26.78
N PRO A 571 -4.65 -15.39 -27.55
CA PRO A 571 -3.41 -14.62 -27.57
C PRO A 571 -2.97 -14.19 -26.16
N LEU A 572 -1.69 -14.34 -25.85
CA LEU A 572 -1.14 -14.09 -24.51
C LEU A 572 0.05 -13.13 -24.57
N LEU A 573 -0.06 -11.98 -23.87
CA LEU A 573 1.07 -11.10 -23.60
C LEU A 573 1.65 -11.43 -22.21
N ILE A 574 2.96 -11.64 -22.15
CA ILE A 574 3.71 -11.88 -20.92
C ILE A 574 4.68 -10.72 -20.71
N ILE A 575 4.63 -10.09 -19.54
CA ILE A 575 5.55 -8.98 -19.18
C ILE A 575 6.19 -9.32 -17.85
N HIS A 576 7.55 -9.24 -17.74
CA HIS A 576 8.23 -9.58 -16.50
C HIS A 576 9.50 -8.74 -16.34
N GLY A 577 9.83 -8.33 -15.11
CA GLY A 577 11.10 -7.68 -14.80
C GLY A 577 12.22 -8.71 -14.68
N ASP A 578 13.39 -8.44 -15.28
CA ASP A 578 14.49 -9.39 -15.31
C ASP A 578 15.22 -9.55 -13.97
N ILE A 579 15.01 -8.62 -13.03
CA ILE A 579 15.58 -8.67 -11.67
C ILE A 579 14.51 -8.86 -10.59
N ASP A 580 13.36 -9.40 -10.96
CA ASP A 580 12.25 -9.65 -10.03
C ASP A 580 12.65 -10.67 -8.96
N GLN A 581 12.71 -10.19 -7.70
CA GLN A 581 13.08 -11.01 -6.54
C GLN A 581 11.88 -11.61 -5.82
N ARG A 582 10.66 -11.18 -6.14
CA ARG A 582 9.43 -11.69 -5.52
C ARG A 582 8.89 -12.90 -6.28
N VAL A 583 8.73 -12.76 -7.58
CA VAL A 583 8.38 -13.83 -8.50
C VAL A 583 9.54 -13.94 -9.50
N PRO A 584 10.48 -14.87 -9.30
CA PRO A 584 11.66 -14.96 -10.16
C PRO A 584 11.28 -15.05 -11.64
N VAL A 585 11.99 -14.30 -12.49
CA VAL A 585 11.74 -14.22 -13.94
C VAL A 585 11.75 -15.58 -14.64
N GLU A 586 12.39 -16.58 -14.05
CA GLU A 586 12.38 -17.98 -14.47
C GLU A 586 10.98 -18.57 -14.56
N GLN A 587 10.01 -18.06 -13.77
CA GLN A 587 8.60 -18.44 -13.91
C GLN A 587 8.11 -18.17 -15.34
N SER A 588 8.38 -16.98 -15.88
CA SER A 588 8.01 -16.62 -17.25
C SER A 588 8.90 -17.29 -18.30
N ARG A 589 10.21 -17.32 -18.12
CA ARG A 589 11.15 -17.90 -19.08
C ARG A 589 10.86 -19.38 -19.35
N LEU A 590 10.66 -20.19 -18.31
CA LEU A 590 10.30 -21.61 -18.46
C LEU A 590 8.94 -21.80 -19.16
N PHE A 591 8.01 -20.90 -18.92
CA PHE A 591 6.69 -20.94 -19.54
C PHE A 591 6.79 -20.56 -21.03
N VAL A 592 7.57 -19.54 -21.37
CA VAL A 592 7.86 -19.13 -22.74
C VAL A 592 8.52 -20.26 -23.53
N ASP A 593 9.53 -20.91 -22.98
CA ASP A 593 10.18 -22.09 -23.60
C ASP A 593 9.18 -23.21 -23.92
N ALA A 594 8.14 -23.36 -23.08
CA ALA A 594 7.10 -24.36 -23.31
C ALA A 594 6.09 -23.91 -24.38
N LEU A 595 5.77 -22.61 -24.44
CA LEU A 595 4.90 -22.03 -25.47
C LEU A 595 5.53 -22.12 -26.88
N GLU A 596 6.82 -21.79 -27.00
CA GLU A 596 7.59 -21.88 -28.24
C GLU A 596 7.56 -23.32 -28.84
N LYS A 597 7.76 -24.32 -27.98
CA LYS A 597 7.74 -25.74 -28.40
C LYS A 597 6.39 -26.18 -28.94
N LEU A 598 5.30 -25.49 -28.60
CA LEU A 598 3.92 -25.79 -28.98
C LEU A 598 3.37 -24.83 -30.03
N ASP A 599 4.18 -23.91 -30.54
CA ASP A 599 3.82 -22.90 -31.56
C ASP A 599 2.54 -22.11 -31.18
N LYS A 600 2.51 -21.60 -29.91
CA LYS A 600 1.37 -20.85 -29.36
C LYS A 600 1.44 -19.37 -29.76
N ASP A 601 0.28 -18.68 -29.85
CA ASP A 601 0.21 -17.23 -30.13
C ASP A 601 0.48 -16.46 -28.83
N PHE A 602 1.71 -15.95 -28.68
CA PHE A 602 2.13 -15.16 -27.54
C PHE A 602 3.16 -14.10 -27.90
N LYS A 603 3.32 -13.12 -27.00
CA LYS A 603 4.43 -12.15 -26.98
C LYS A 603 5.04 -12.13 -25.60
N TYR A 604 6.36 -12.12 -25.52
CA TYR A 604 7.10 -11.97 -24.27
C TYR A 604 7.90 -10.68 -24.26
N VAL A 605 7.77 -9.90 -23.18
CA VAL A 605 8.49 -8.64 -22.95
C VAL A 605 9.19 -8.73 -21.59
N GLU A 606 10.52 -8.71 -21.62
CA GLU A 606 11.34 -8.72 -20.41
C GLU A 606 11.85 -7.31 -20.12
N LEU A 607 11.32 -6.67 -19.08
CA LEU A 607 11.67 -5.30 -18.70
C LEU A 607 13.04 -5.28 -18.02
N LYS A 608 14.03 -4.75 -18.71
CA LYS A 608 15.43 -4.76 -18.28
C LYS A 608 15.69 -3.89 -17.06
N GLY A 609 16.19 -4.50 -15.96
CA GLY A 609 16.45 -3.84 -14.67
C GLY A 609 15.18 -3.50 -13.89
N ALA A 610 14.05 -4.12 -14.21
CA ALA A 610 12.82 -3.97 -13.47
C ALA A 610 12.68 -5.05 -12.40
N ASP A 611 12.25 -4.64 -11.21
CA ASP A 611 11.86 -5.51 -10.10
C ASP A 611 10.35 -5.75 -10.12
N HIS A 612 9.82 -6.44 -9.11
CA HIS A 612 8.45 -6.92 -9.04
C HIS A 612 7.37 -5.83 -8.92
N PHE A 613 7.62 -4.82 -8.08
CA PHE A 613 6.56 -3.90 -7.66
C PHE A 613 6.41 -2.70 -8.60
N SER A 614 5.17 -2.29 -8.87
CA SER A 614 4.87 -1.14 -9.72
C SER A 614 5.53 0.16 -9.25
N ASN A 615 5.74 0.33 -7.93
CA ASN A 615 6.45 1.47 -7.35
C ASN A 615 7.98 1.39 -7.49
N THR A 616 8.52 0.27 -7.98
CA THR A 616 9.94 0.10 -8.32
C THR A 616 10.21 0.19 -9.82
N LEU A 617 9.15 0.30 -10.64
CA LEU A 617 9.26 0.51 -12.07
C LEU A 617 9.64 1.96 -12.36
N TYR A 618 10.72 2.17 -13.11
CA TYR A 618 11.12 3.48 -13.59
C TYR A 618 10.26 3.92 -14.78
N TYR A 619 10.34 5.20 -15.14
CA TYR A 619 9.63 5.77 -16.28
C TYR A 619 9.79 4.94 -17.58
N ARG A 620 11.02 4.52 -17.91
CA ARG A 620 11.30 3.67 -19.08
C ARG A 620 10.53 2.35 -19.04
N HIS A 621 10.48 1.68 -17.86
CA HIS A 621 9.76 0.42 -17.69
C HIS A 621 8.25 0.61 -17.87
N LYS A 622 7.70 1.66 -17.26
CA LYS A 622 6.28 2.00 -17.38
C LYS A 622 5.92 2.35 -18.83
N THR A 623 6.76 3.12 -19.52
CA THR A 623 6.54 3.49 -20.92
C THR A 623 6.50 2.24 -21.82
N GLU A 624 7.47 1.34 -21.69
CA GLU A 624 7.52 0.09 -22.44
C GLU A 624 6.31 -0.79 -22.09
N PHE A 625 6.06 -1.02 -20.80
CA PHE A 625 4.93 -1.82 -20.32
C PHE A 625 3.59 -1.30 -20.84
N TYR A 626 3.29 -0.01 -20.67
CA TYR A 626 2.00 0.56 -21.06
C TYR A 626 1.82 0.60 -22.58
N THR A 627 2.89 0.83 -23.32
CA THR A 627 2.86 0.74 -24.78
C THR A 627 2.46 -0.66 -25.23
N GLU A 628 3.12 -1.69 -24.70
CA GLU A 628 2.84 -3.08 -25.04
C GLU A 628 1.45 -3.53 -24.59
N LEU A 629 1.01 -3.13 -23.40
CA LEU A 629 -0.32 -3.41 -22.87
C LEU A 629 -1.43 -2.85 -23.78
N LEU A 630 -1.33 -1.56 -24.13
CA LEU A 630 -2.35 -0.89 -24.94
C LEU A 630 -2.34 -1.36 -26.39
N ASP A 631 -1.16 -1.61 -26.96
CA ASP A 631 -1.04 -2.16 -28.31
C ASP A 631 -1.63 -3.58 -28.40
N TRP A 632 -1.37 -4.42 -27.40
CA TRP A 632 -1.93 -5.76 -27.30
C TRP A 632 -3.45 -5.74 -27.22
N LEU A 633 -4.00 -4.95 -26.29
CA LEU A 633 -5.44 -4.79 -26.11
C LEU A 633 -6.14 -4.30 -27.39
N LYS A 634 -5.50 -3.40 -28.13
CA LYS A 634 -6.05 -2.85 -29.36
C LYS A 634 -6.04 -3.84 -30.53
N ASN A 635 -4.98 -4.64 -30.66
CA ASN A 635 -4.73 -5.41 -31.87
C ASN A 635 -5.01 -6.90 -31.73
N LYS A 636 -5.07 -7.43 -30.50
CA LYS A 636 -5.23 -8.88 -30.23
C LYS A 636 -6.51 -9.22 -29.46
N CYS A 637 -7.16 -8.20 -28.86
CA CYS A 637 -8.37 -8.36 -28.09
C CYS A 637 -9.57 -7.69 -28.79
#